data_f5acb61a2da0c2950a830a894a3feae1
#
_entry.id   f5acb61a2da0c2950a830a894a3feae1
#
_cell.length_a   1.000
_cell.length_b   1.000
_cell.length_c   1.000
_cell.angle_alpha   90.00
_cell.angle_beta   90.00
_cell.angle_gamma   90.00
#
_symmetry.space_group_name_H-M   'P 1'
#
loop_
_entity.id
_entity.type
_entity.pdbx_description
1 polymer ?
#
loop_
_entity_poly.entity_id
_entity_poly.type
_entity_poly.pdbx_seq_one_letter_code
_entity_poly.pdbx_strand_id
1 'polypeptide(L)'
;MKIKANNANSPIWKDVYSHSKLPQQLEPLNEIATNLWWVWNHEGAKLFGKIDKQLWKSTEGNPVQLLQSLSHKRMEEILADKELAEIQKVYADFKAYINVKPDKTQPSVAYFSMEYGLTNVLKIYSGGLGVLAGDYLKEASDSNIDLCAVGFLYRYGYFTQTLSMDGQQIANYEPQNFNALPLTQVLQSNGEPMVLEVPYPGRTVYVHIWKVSVGRVPLYLMDTDIPQNSEWDRSITHQLYGGDWENRMKQEYLLGIGGIMMLNKLGIKKQIYHCNEGHAALINAQRLVDYIQNDGLSFNQALEVVRASALYTVHTPVPAGHDYFDEGLFGRYMGEFPGKLGISWQDFIDMGRENPGSNEKFSMSVFALNTCQEANGVSWLHGKVSQRMFAPVWKGYFPDELHVGYVTNGVHMPTWAATEVKKFYADKLGTKLFEDQSNRKCWEGIQNVSDEEIWNLRMTLKNKLIDYIRVQYKDSWLKNQGDPSKVVSILEKINPNALLIGFGRRFATYKRAHLLFTDLDRLAKIVNNEKFPIQFVFTGKAHPADGGGQGLIKHIVEISRRPEFLGKIIFLENYDMRLARRLISGVDVWLNTPTRPLEASGTSGEKAEMNGVLNFSVLDGWWYEGYVEGAGWALTDKRTYENQQYQDQLDAATIYHCLETEIIPTYYAKNSKGYSPDWIQYIKNSIAKIAPDYTMKRMLDDYEDRFYHKLATRSAHISANNYEIAKQLAAWKEEVAQHWDSFQVESFTCDQDLTVNGPVVGKEYNFNLVIDRHELQGMLGAEMVVMKEDPEKHTLSPINTAQFELMKEEGSKLFFKLTTTPSEAGNHKMGFRVYPVNKELPHRMDFAYVRWIQL
;
A
#
# COMPACT_ATOMS: atom_id res chain seq x y z
N MET A 1 32.36 34.89 37.57
CA MET A 1 31.87 33.53 37.85
C MET A 1 33.01 32.75 38.52
N LYS A 2 32.86 32.25 39.76
CA LYS A 2 33.89 31.43 40.42
C LYS A 2 33.72 29.99 39.98
N ILE A 3 34.71 29.44 39.29
CA ILE A 3 34.73 28.02 38.89
C ILE A 3 35.19 27.20 40.08
N LYS A 4 34.43 26.21 40.52
CA LYS A 4 34.81 25.28 41.58
C LYS A 4 35.56 24.10 40.97
N ALA A 5 36.68 23.72 41.56
CA ALA A 5 37.38 22.50 41.24
C ALA A 5 36.97 21.39 42.24
N ASN A 6 36.77 20.17 41.73
CA ASN A 6 36.47 19.00 42.56
C ASN A 6 37.74 18.23 42.96
N ASN A 7 37.59 17.37 43.97
CA ASN A 7 38.68 16.46 44.40
C ASN A 7 39.04 15.49 43.25
N ALA A 8 40.29 15.03 43.22
CA ALA A 8 40.82 14.15 42.19
C ALA A 8 39.99 12.87 41.98
N ASN A 9 39.40 12.36 43.04
CA ASN A 9 38.56 11.14 43.01
C ASN A 9 37.09 11.38 42.58
N SER A 10 36.73 12.64 42.22
CA SER A 10 35.35 12.98 41.84
C SER A 10 35.31 13.73 40.49
N PRO A 11 35.68 13.06 39.39
CA PRO A 11 35.66 13.69 38.08
C PRO A 11 34.25 14.09 37.69
N ILE A 12 34.12 15.27 37.08
CA ILE A 12 32.87 15.72 36.48
C ILE A 12 33.04 15.67 34.98
N TRP A 13 32.24 14.83 34.36
CA TRP A 13 32.19 14.66 32.92
C TRP A 13 31.15 15.58 32.28
N LYS A 14 31.44 16.07 31.10
CA LYS A 14 30.49 16.71 30.20
C LYS A 14 30.48 15.90 28.92
N ASP A 15 29.28 15.45 28.53
CA ASP A 15 29.13 14.81 27.25
C ASP A 15 29.35 15.82 26.14
N VAL A 16 30.25 15.50 25.22
CA VAL A 16 30.54 16.30 24.02
C VAL A 16 30.44 15.38 22.81
N TYR A 17 29.55 15.72 21.92
CA TYR A 17 29.48 15.06 20.62
C TYR A 17 30.34 15.80 19.61
N SER A 18 31.37 15.13 19.12
CA SER A 18 32.24 15.64 18.05
C SER A 18 31.86 14.97 16.74
N HIS A 19 31.54 15.75 15.73
CA HIS A 19 31.22 15.26 14.38
C HIS A 19 32.24 15.80 13.38
N SER A 20 32.49 15.02 12.33
CA SER A 20 33.37 15.41 11.26
C SER A 20 32.73 16.44 10.35
N LYS A 21 33.49 17.44 9.91
CA LYS A 21 33.11 18.36 8.84
C LYS A 21 33.88 17.99 7.58
N LEU A 22 33.15 17.77 6.50
CA LEU A 22 33.75 17.44 5.21
C LEU A 22 34.47 18.66 4.63
N PRO A 23 35.67 18.50 4.03
CA PRO A 23 36.29 19.53 3.21
C PRO A 23 35.46 19.78 1.95
N GLN A 24 35.61 20.97 1.36
CA GLN A 24 34.79 21.41 0.20
C GLN A 24 34.74 20.39 -0.95
N GLN A 25 35.85 19.73 -1.24
CA GLN A 25 35.94 18.74 -2.32
C GLN A 25 35.07 17.47 -2.06
N LEU A 26 34.74 17.17 -0.78
CA LEU A 26 33.94 16.03 -0.37
C LEU A 26 32.49 16.42 -0.03
N GLU A 27 32.11 17.71 -0.06
CA GLU A 27 30.72 18.15 0.14
C GLU A 27 29.71 17.48 -0.78
N PRO A 28 30.01 17.11 -2.05
CA PRO A 28 29.11 16.31 -2.86
C PRO A 28 28.58 15.04 -2.19
N LEU A 29 29.34 14.42 -1.28
CA LEU A 29 28.91 13.25 -0.53
C LEU A 29 27.72 13.54 0.39
N ASN A 30 27.64 14.74 0.98
CA ASN A 30 26.50 15.14 1.81
C ASN A 30 25.21 15.26 0.98
N GLU A 31 25.27 15.79 -0.22
CA GLU A 31 24.10 15.90 -1.10
C GLU A 31 23.60 14.50 -1.49
N ILE A 32 24.51 13.58 -1.84
CA ILE A 32 24.14 12.20 -2.16
C ILE A 32 23.58 11.50 -0.91
N ALA A 33 24.23 11.65 0.26
CA ALA A 33 23.82 10.98 1.50
C ALA A 33 22.43 11.40 1.98
N THR A 34 22.06 12.65 1.79
CA THR A 34 20.77 13.21 2.22
C THR A 34 19.65 13.04 1.18
N ASN A 35 19.97 12.52 0.00
CA ASN A 35 18.97 12.15 -1.01
C ASN A 35 18.90 10.63 -1.16
N LEU A 36 17.75 10.03 -1.02
CA LEU A 36 17.59 8.58 -1.04
C LEU A 36 17.81 7.91 -2.41
N TRP A 37 18.22 8.65 -3.43
CA TRP A 37 18.58 8.11 -4.73
C TRP A 37 19.60 6.95 -4.63
N TRP A 38 20.55 7.02 -3.71
CA TRP A 38 21.53 5.96 -3.45
C TRP A 38 20.90 4.62 -3.02
N VAL A 39 19.67 4.62 -2.50
CA VAL A 39 19.00 3.39 -2.04
C VAL A 39 18.76 2.41 -3.18
N TRP A 40 18.42 2.90 -4.35
CA TRP A 40 18.14 2.08 -5.54
C TRP A 40 19.14 2.26 -6.68
N ASN A 41 20.03 3.24 -6.59
CA ASN A 41 21.16 3.38 -7.50
C ASN A 41 22.37 2.61 -6.96
N HIS A 42 22.84 1.64 -7.75
CA HIS A 42 23.92 0.74 -7.30
C HIS A 42 25.23 1.46 -7.05
N GLU A 43 25.64 2.39 -7.93
CA GLU A 43 26.92 3.08 -7.80
C GLU A 43 26.88 4.05 -6.60
N GLY A 44 25.73 4.68 -6.35
CA GLY A 44 25.52 5.51 -5.15
C GLY A 44 25.65 4.73 -3.84
N ALA A 45 25.01 3.57 -3.75
CA ALA A 45 25.09 2.71 -2.56
C ALA A 45 26.50 2.13 -2.36
N LYS A 46 27.14 1.69 -3.44
CA LYS A 46 28.52 1.14 -3.41
C LYS A 46 29.57 2.15 -2.99
N LEU A 47 29.36 3.42 -3.35
CA LEU A 47 30.29 4.51 -3.00
C LEU A 47 30.54 4.59 -1.49
N PHE A 48 29.48 4.63 -0.67
CA PHE A 48 29.60 4.72 0.80
C PHE A 48 30.29 3.48 1.40
N GLY A 49 29.99 2.28 0.87
CA GLY A 49 30.66 1.06 1.30
C GLY A 49 32.18 1.03 1.00
N LYS A 50 32.63 1.76 -0.02
CA LYS A 50 34.07 1.91 -0.34
C LYS A 50 34.75 2.98 0.51
N ILE A 51 34.06 4.08 0.82
CA ILE A 51 34.60 5.17 1.63
C ILE A 51 35.13 4.62 2.96
N ASP A 52 34.32 3.86 3.68
CA ASP A 52 34.74 3.14 4.88
C ASP A 52 33.86 1.92 5.13
N LYS A 53 34.39 0.74 4.83
CA LYS A 53 33.64 -0.53 4.96
C LYS A 53 33.27 -0.84 6.41
N GLN A 54 34.11 -0.47 7.38
CA GLN A 54 33.85 -0.75 8.78
C GLN A 54 32.77 0.17 9.32
N LEU A 55 32.87 1.47 9.04
CA LEU A 55 31.82 2.44 9.39
C LEU A 55 30.49 2.13 8.68
N TRP A 56 30.51 1.77 7.40
CA TRP A 56 29.31 1.35 6.67
C TRP A 56 28.59 0.19 7.35
N LYS A 57 29.35 -0.79 7.83
CA LYS A 57 28.78 -1.92 8.57
C LYS A 57 28.27 -1.50 9.96
N SER A 58 29.04 -0.73 10.73
CA SER A 58 28.67 -0.32 12.10
C SER A 58 27.52 0.68 12.15
N THR A 59 27.34 1.49 11.11
CA THR A 59 26.20 2.42 10.96
C THR A 59 24.99 1.78 10.27
N GLU A 60 25.03 0.47 10.06
CA GLU A 60 23.95 -0.30 9.38
C GLU A 60 23.55 0.25 7.99
N GLY A 61 24.50 0.85 7.28
CA GLY A 61 24.30 1.42 5.96
C GLY A 61 23.70 2.84 5.98
N ASN A 62 23.89 3.58 7.06
CA ASN A 62 23.51 4.98 7.15
C ASN A 62 24.64 5.89 6.64
N PRO A 63 24.50 6.51 5.44
CA PRO A 63 25.57 7.31 4.86
C PRO A 63 25.81 8.63 5.61
N VAL A 64 24.76 9.21 6.20
CA VAL A 64 24.89 10.46 6.97
C VAL A 64 25.72 10.23 8.22
N GLN A 65 25.40 9.18 8.98
CA GLN A 65 26.13 8.83 10.19
C GLN A 65 27.58 8.41 9.85
N LEU A 66 27.78 7.70 8.74
CA LEU A 66 29.11 7.36 8.24
C LEU A 66 29.95 8.62 8.02
N LEU A 67 29.43 9.59 7.28
CA LEU A 67 30.15 10.84 6.98
C LEU A 67 30.44 11.67 8.25
N GLN A 68 29.51 11.70 9.20
CA GLN A 68 29.69 12.36 10.50
C GLN A 68 30.75 11.70 11.38
N SER A 69 31.04 10.43 11.14
CA SER A 69 32.02 9.62 11.90
C SER A 69 33.33 9.43 11.16
N LEU A 70 33.50 9.98 9.97
CA LEU A 70 34.69 9.78 9.14
C LEU A 70 35.91 10.49 9.75
N SER A 71 37.02 9.78 9.89
CA SER A 71 38.25 10.35 10.47
C SER A 71 38.95 11.35 9.53
N HIS A 72 39.61 12.33 10.08
CA HIS A 72 40.37 13.31 9.32
C HIS A 72 41.40 12.63 8.41
N LYS A 73 42.12 11.65 8.93
CA LYS A 73 43.09 10.84 8.18
C LYS A 73 42.42 10.17 6.94
N ARG A 74 41.25 9.59 7.10
CA ARG A 74 40.55 8.95 5.98
C ARG A 74 40.12 9.97 4.92
N MET A 75 39.70 11.17 5.34
CA MET A 75 39.36 12.23 4.39
C MET A 75 40.60 12.67 3.57
N GLU A 76 41.78 12.78 4.22
CA GLU A 76 43.03 13.09 3.51
C GLU A 76 43.42 11.99 2.51
N GLU A 77 43.27 10.73 2.88
CA GLU A 77 43.51 9.59 1.98
C GLU A 77 42.62 9.64 0.73
N ILE A 78 41.32 9.90 0.92
CA ILE A 78 40.36 10.02 -0.20
C ILE A 78 40.74 11.18 -1.14
N LEU A 79 41.19 12.33 -0.58
CA LEU A 79 41.56 13.48 -1.39
C LEU A 79 42.87 13.23 -2.18
N ALA A 80 43.71 12.36 -1.70
CA ALA A 80 45.00 12.04 -2.34
C ALA A 80 44.92 10.91 -3.38
N ASP A 81 43.80 10.18 -3.47
CA ASP A 81 43.70 8.96 -4.28
C ASP A 81 42.64 9.11 -5.41
N LYS A 82 42.53 8.09 -6.25
CA LYS A 82 41.55 7.93 -7.35
C LYS A 82 40.08 7.93 -6.87
N GLU A 83 39.85 7.71 -5.59
CA GLU A 83 38.52 7.74 -4.97
C GLU A 83 37.80 9.07 -5.19
N LEU A 84 38.53 10.20 -5.18
CA LEU A 84 37.94 11.51 -5.48
C LEU A 84 37.32 11.58 -6.87
N ALA A 85 37.97 11.00 -7.89
CA ALA A 85 37.44 10.95 -9.25
C ALA A 85 36.17 10.08 -9.36
N GLU A 86 36.10 8.97 -8.61
CA GLU A 86 34.89 8.15 -8.53
C GLU A 86 33.76 8.91 -7.85
N ILE A 87 34.00 9.62 -6.77
CA ILE A 87 33.01 10.48 -6.11
C ILE A 87 32.47 11.52 -7.08
N GLN A 88 33.31 12.20 -7.81
CA GLN A 88 32.92 13.22 -8.80
C GLN A 88 32.06 12.64 -9.92
N LYS A 89 32.39 11.43 -10.39
CA LYS A 89 31.61 10.73 -11.41
C LYS A 89 30.21 10.39 -10.89
N VAL A 90 30.10 9.75 -9.72
CA VAL A 90 28.82 9.40 -9.13
C VAL A 90 27.99 10.65 -8.85
N TYR A 91 28.61 11.72 -8.42
CA TYR A 91 27.94 13.01 -8.20
C TYR A 91 27.42 13.62 -9.51
N ALA A 92 28.17 13.52 -10.61
CA ALA A 92 27.71 13.98 -11.91
C ALA A 92 26.49 13.20 -12.40
N ASP A 93 26.47 11.87 -12.21
CA ASP A 93 25.32 11.00 -12.53
C ASP A 93 24.11 11.36 -11.67
N PHE A 94 24.33 11.59 -10.36
CA PHE A 94 23.30 12.05 -9.44
C PHE A 94 22.71 13.39 -9.85
N LYS A 95 23.55 14.39 -10.20
CA LYS A 95 23.08 15.71 -10.65
C LYS A 95 22.34 15.62 -11.98
N ALA A 96 22.79 14.79 -12.91
CA ALA A 96 22.07 14.53 -14.16
C ALA A 96 20.68 13.98 -13.89
N TYR A 97 20.53 13.09 -12.92
CA TYR A 97 19.24 12.52 -12.52
C TYR A 97 18.33 13.58 -11.87
N ILE A 98 18.77 14.27 -10.83
CA ILE A 98 17.89 15.16 -10.05
C ILE A 98 17.56 16.48 -10.73
N ASN A 99 18.34 16.93 -11.73
CA ASN A 99 18.13 18.21 -12.40
C ASN A 99 17.07 18.14 -13.52
N VAL A 100 16.55 16.95 -13.85
CA VAL A 100 15.43 16.80 -14.77
C VAL A 100 14.19 17.41 -14.13
N LYS A 101 13.54 18.33 -14.85
CA LYS A 101 12.31 18.97 -14.37
C LYS A 101 11.13 18.02 -14.53
N PRO A 102 10.11 18.11 -13.63
CA PRO A 102 8.90 17.32 -13.75
C PRO A 102 8.21 17.51 -15.10
N ASP A 103 7.64 16.43 -15.61
CA ASP A 103 6.81 16.47 -16.80
C ASP A 103 5.49 17.18 -16.47
N LYS A 104 5.33 18.39 -16.97
CA LYS A 104 4.14 19.21 -16.74
C LYS A 104 2.94 18.79 -17.58
N THR A 105 3.08 17.83 -18.48
CA THR A 105 1.95 17.24 -19.20
C THR A 105 1.19 16.24 -18.34
N GLN A 106 1.85 15.72 -17.30
CA GLN A 106 1.27 14.84 -16.29
C GLN A 106 0.66 15.64 -15.14
N PRO A 107 -0.44 15.15 -14.53
CA PRO A 107 -1.04 15.77 -13.36
C PRO A 107 -0.09 15.83 -12.17
N SER A 108 -0.17 16.92 -11.38
CA SER A 108 0.58 17.03 -10.13
C SER A 108 -0.23 16.44 -8.96
N VAL A 109 0.46 15.76 -8.04
CA VAL A 109 -0.17 14.95 -6.98
C VAL A 109 0.38 15.28 -5.59
N ALA A 110 -0.49 15.44 -4.61
CA ALA A 110 -0.17 15.40 -3.19
C ALA A 110 -0.63 14.04 -2.61
N TYR A 111 0.29 13.28 -2.06
CA TYR A 111 0.09 11.91 -1.59
C TYR A 111 0.21 11.83 -0.07
N PHE A 112 -0.80 11.29 0.62
CA PHE A 112 -0.87 11.28 2.09
C PHE A 112 -0.90 9.85 2.61
N SER A 113 0.04 9.52 3.49
CA SER A 113 0.11 8.23 4.17
C SER A 113 0.75 8.36 5.55
N MET A 114 0.35 7.51 6.49
CA MET A 114 0.98 7.46 7.83
C MET A 114 2.36 6.82 7.82
N GLU A 115 2.72 6.06 6.81
CA GLU A 115 3.97 5.30 6.76
C GLU A 115 4.58 5.24 5.35
N TYR A 116 5.91 5.24 5.31
CA TYR A 116 6.68 5.14 4.07
C TYR A 116 7.90 4.23 4.27
N GLY A 117 7.90 3.07 3.62
CA GLY A 117 9.01 2.13 3.63
C GLY A 117 10.02 2.46 2.54
N LEU A 118 11.00 3.30 2.83
CA LEU A 118 11.98 3.79 1.88
C LEU A 118 13.34 3.09 2.01
N THR A 119 13.81 2.94 3.24
CA THR A 119 15.09 2.33 3.60
C THR A 119 15.06 1.89 5.06
N ASN A 120 15.93 0.93 5.44
CA ASN A 120 16.10 0.52 6.84
C ASN A 120 16.56 1.65 7.75
N VAL A 121 17.24 2.65 7.20
CA VAL A 121 17.82 3.76 7.96
C VAL A 121 16.72 4.67 8.52
N LEU A 122 15.59 4.79 7.83
CA LEU A 122 14.42 5.56 8.27
C LEU A 122 13.33 4.62 8.79
N LYS A 123 13.13 4.61 10.11
CA LYS A 123 12.14 3.75 10.76
C LYS A 123 10.75 4.40 10.77
N ILE A 124 10.20 4.68 9.60
CA ILE A 124 8.90 5.34 9.42
C ILE A 124 7.88 4.45 8.70
N TYR A 125 8.03 3.14 8.80
CA TYR A 125 7.10 2.15 8.24
C TYR A 125 6.99 0.92 9.15
N SER A 126 5.90 0.17 9.04
CA SER A 126 5.69 -1.08 9.77
C SER A 126 5.54 -2.29 8.87
N GLY A 127 4.90 -2.15 7.73
CA GLY A 127 4.52 -3.27 6.87
C GLY A 127 4.31 -2.91 5.40
N GLY A 128 3.49 -3.73 4.73
CA GLY A 128 3.29 -3.67 3.28
C GLY A 128 2.75 -2.35 2.75
N LEU A 129 1.85 -1.70 3.49
CA LEU A 129 1.29 -0.41 3.10
C LEU A 129 2.38 0.67 2.99
N GLY A 130 3.27 0.72 4.00
CA GLY A 130 4.38 1.68 3.99
C GLY A 130 5.42 1.38 2.91
N VAL A 131 5.74 0.10 2.69
CA VAL A 131 6.67 -0.31 1.63
C VAL A 131 6.10 0.05 0.26
N LEU A 132 4.81 -0.16 0.03
CA LEU A 132 4.13 0.26 -1.19
C LEU A 132 4.22 1.77 -1.40
N ALA A 133 3.90 2.56 -0.36
CA ALA A 133 3.99 4.01 -0.42
C ALA A 133 5.42 4.49 -0.72
N GLY A 134 6.44 3.85 -0.12
CA GLY A 134 7.84 4.14 -0.40
C GLY A 134 8.24 3.82 -1.84
N ASP A 135 7.85 2.66 -2.35
CA ASP A 135 8.09 2.25 -3.73
C ASP A 135 7.40 3.20 -4.72
N TYR A 136 6.19 3.65 -4.37
CA TYR A 136 5.44 4.62 -5.17
C TYR A 136 6.18 5.95 -5.34
N LEU A 137 6.75 6.49 -4.25
CA LEU A 137 7.54 7.71 -4.31
C LEU A 137 8.82 7.54 -5.15
N LYS A 138 9.49 6.38 -5.06
CA LYS A 138 10.67 6.07 -5.87
C LYS A 138 10.36 6.03 -7.35
N GLU A 139 9.27 5.36 -7.72
CA GLU A 139 8.83 5.31 -9.12
C GLU A 139 8.37 6.67 -9.63
N ALA A 140 7.63 7.44 -8.82
CA ALA A 140 7.25 8.80 -9.17
C ALA A 140 8.48 9.69 -9.46
N SER A 141 9.58 9.46 -8.72
CA SER A 141 10.87 10.09 -8.99
C SER A 141 11.46 9.62 -10.32
N ASP A 142 11.53 8.31 -10.56
CA ASP A 142 12.10 7.73 -11.78
C ASP A 142 11.29 8.11 -13.03
N SER A 143 9.96 8.13 -12.92
CA SER A 143 9.02 8.56 -13.97
C SER A 143 8.83 10.08 -14.06
N ASN A 144 9.55 10.85 -13.24
CA ASN A 144 9.58 12.31 -13.28
C ASN A 144 8.21 13.00 -13.11
N ILE A 145 7.37 12.45 -12.22
CA ILE A 145 6.05 13.00 -11.89
C ILE A 145 6.18 14.14 -10.86
N ASP A 146 5.40 15.20 -11.05
CA ASP A 146 5.29 16.30 -10.10
C ASP A 146 4.46 15.89 -8.89
N LEU A 147 5.10 15.17 -7.95
CA LEU A 147 4.49 14.64 -6.75
C LEU A 147 5.19 15.17 -5.50
N CYS A 148 4.41 15.50 -4.47
CA CYS A 148 4.89 15.64 -3.11
C CYS A 148 4.12 14.68 -2.19
N ALA A 149 4.75 14.27 -1.09
CA ALA A 149 4.15 13.38 -0.14
C ALA A 149 4.18 13.96 1.28
N VAL A 150 3.25 13.53 2.13
CA VAL A 150 3.08 13.97 3.51
C VAL A 150 2.98 12.77 4.44
N GLY A 151 3.70 12.81 5.55
CA GLY A 151 3.67 11.80 6.58
C GLY A 151 4.26 12.29 7.91
N PHE A 152 4.73 11.36 8.73
CA PHE A 152 5.27 11.63 10.05
C PHE A 152 6.73 11.21 10.18
N LEU A 153 7.49 11.97 10.95
CA LEU A 153 8.80 11.57 11.43
C LEU A 153 8.66 11.02 12.85
N TYR A 154 8.65 9.70 12.98
CA TYR A 154 8.47 9.05 14.28
C TYR A 154 9.77 9.04 15.08
N ARG A 155 9.70 9.41 16.37
CA ARG A 155 10.87 9.36 17.26
C ARG A 155 11.38 7.94 17.47
N TYR A 156 10.47 6.99 17.68
CA TYR A 156 10.80 5.58 17.91
C TYR A 156 10.46 4.70 16.72
N GLY A 157 9.54 5.16 15.86
CA GLY A 157 9.11 4.44 14.66
C GLY A 157 8.39 3.14 14.96
N TYR A 158 8.81 2.07 14.26
CA TYR A 158 8.38 0.71 14.52
C TYR A 158 9.53 -0.07 15.17
N PHE A 159 9.21 -1.06 16.00
CA PHE A 159 10.18 -1.76 16.84
C PHE A 159 11.17 -2.64 16.07
N THR A 160 12.33 -2.86 16.67
CA THR A 160 13.21 -3.97 16.31
C THR A 160 12.87 -5.20 17.16
N GLN A 161 12.86 -6.36 16.52
CA GLN A 161 12.49 -7.62 17.16
C GLN A 161 13.71 -8.37 17.63
N THR A 162 13.68 -8.81 18.88
CA THR A 162 14.50 -9.91 19.40
C THR A 162 13.60 -11.02 19.92
N LEU A 163 14.12 -12.23 19.99
CA LEU A 163 13.41 -13.38 20.55
C LEU A 163 14.08 -13.83 21.84
N SER A 164 13.27 -14.19 22.84
CA SER A 164 13.77 -14.88 24.03
C SER A 164 14.17 -16.32 23.72
N MET A 165 14.81 -17.00 24.66
CA MET A 165 15.18 -18.42 24.52
C MET A 165 14.02 -19.34 24.19
N ASP A 166 12.84 -19.05 24.70
CA ASP A 166 11.60 -19.80 24.45
C ASP A 166 10.79 -19.32 23.22
N GLY A 167 11.36 -18.39 22.43
CA GLY A 167 10.74 -17.92 21.20
C GLY A 167 9.72 -16.78 21.35
N GLN A 168 9.65 -16.17 22.57
CA GLN A 168 8.77 -15.04 22.81
C GLN A 168 9.32 -13.78 22.11
N GLN A 169 8.48 -13.06 21.37
CA GLN A 169 8.86 -11.80 20.76
C GLN A 169 9.06 -10.71 21.81
N ILE A 170 10.16 -9.97 21.66
CA ILE A 170 10.47 -8.77 22.44
C ILE A 170 10.54 -7.60 21.47
N ALA A 171 9.73 -6.57 21.74
CA ALA A 171 9.72 -5.34 20.96
C ALA A 171 10.66 -4.31 21.59
N ASN A 172 11.67 -3.91 20.84
CA ASN A 172 12.64 -2.93 21.29
C ASN A 172 12.44 -1.61 20.53
N TYR A 173 12.25 -0.51 21.26
CA TYR A 173 12.10 0.82 20.73
C TYR A 173 13.30 1.68 21.08
N GLU A 174 14.02 2.13 20.05
CA GLU A 174 15.16 3.02 20.20
C GLU A 174 14.86 4.38 19.56
N PRO A 175 15.20 5.51 20.23
CA PRO A 175 14.93 6.82 19.66
C PRO A 175 15.83 7.07 18.45
N GLN A 176 15.24 7.56 17.36
CA GLN A 176 15.98 8.00 16.19
C GLN A 176 16.64 9.36 16.45
N ASN A 177 17.92 9.48 16.10
CA ASN A 177 18.57 10.79 16.04
C ASN A 177 18.36 11.41 14.65
N PHE A 178 17.43 12.35 14.57
CA PHE A 178 17.03 12.94 13.29
C PHE A 178 18.18 13.66 12.56
N ASN A 179 19.15 14.20 13.31
CA ASN A 179 20.32 14.86 12.72
C ASN A 179 21.34 13.88 12.10
N ALA A 180 21.19 12.59 12.36
CA ALA A 180 22.02 11.54 11.78
C ALA A 180 21.28 10.72 10.71
N LEU A 181 20.13 11.18 10.23
CA LEU A 181 19.32 10.52 9.22
C LEU A 181 19.40 11.23 7.85
N PRO A 182 19.11 10.54 6.75
CA PRO A 182 19.12 11.10 5.41
C PRO A 182 17.88 11.98 5.15
N LEU A 183 17.78 13.07 5.88
CA LEU A 183 16.71 14.07 5.78
C LEU A 183 17.24 15.45 6.18
N THR A 184 16.51 16.49 5.88
CA THR A 184 16.84 17.87 6.21
C THR A 184 15.68 18.57 6.89
N GLN A 185 15.99 19.39 7.88
CA GLN A 185 14.96 20.23 8.51
C GLN A 185 14.57 21.37 7.57
N VAL A 186 13.29 21.66 7.48
CA VAL A 186 12.79 22.81 6.73
C VAL A 186 12.99 24.05 7.58
N LEU A 187 13.73 25.02 7.02
CA LEU A 187 14.08 26.26 7.72
C LEU A 187 13.34 27.45 7.11
N GLN A 188 13.12 28.47 7.96
CA GLN A 188 12.68 29.80 7.53
C GLN A 188 13.84 30.56 6.87
N SER A 189 13.54 31.69 6.27
CA SER A 189 14.54 32.55 5.63
C SER A 189 15.63 33.09 6.59
N ASN A 190 15.33 33.14 7.88
CA ASN A 190 16.28 33.55 8.94
C ASN A 190 17.16 32.40 9.44
N GLY A 191 17.02 31.17 8.90
CA GLY A 191 17.77 30.00 9.31
C GLY A 191 17.19 29.21 10.49
N GLU A 192 16.10 29.71 11.11
CA GLU A 192 15.44 29.00 12.21
C GLU A 192 14.50 27.90 11.66
N PRO A 193 14.24 26.82 12.43
CA PRO A 193 13.26 25.82 12.05
C PRO A 193 11.90 26.41 11.74
N MET A 194 11.30 25.98 10.66
CA MET A 194 9.91 26.33 10.34
C MET A 194 8.99 25.58 11.30
N VAL A 195 8.13 26.31 12.03
CA VAL A 195 7.16 25.76 12.98
C VAL A 195 5.76 25.91 12.43
N LEU A 196 5.03 24.81 12.32
CA LEU A 196 3.61 24.78 12.03
C LEU A 196 2.83 24.78 13.35
N GLU A 197 1.83 25.63 13.45
CA GLU A 197 0.92 25.71 14.58
C GLU A 197 -0.40 25.05 14.21
N VAL A 198 -0.71 23.91 14.83
CA VAL A 198 -1.95 23.17 14.56
C VAL A 198 -2.90 23.30 15.77
N PRO A 199 -4.11 23.83 15.57
CA PRO A 199 -5.08 23.97 16.66
C PRO A 199 -5.62 22.57 17.05
N TYR A 200 -5.41 22.23 18.31
CA TYR A 200 -5.99 21.07 18.99
C TYR A 200 -6.99 21.53 20.05
N PRO A 201 -7.84 20.63 20.60
CA PRO A 201 -8.81 21.03 21.62
C PRO A 201 -8.16 21.76 22.82
N GLY A 202 -8.49 23.04 23.00
CA GLY A 202 -8.00 23.87 24.09
C GLY A 202 -6.51 24.26 24.08
N ARG A 203 -5.78 23.95 23.01
CA ARG A 203 -4.34 24.22 22.89
C ARG A 203 -3.85 24.29 21.46
N THR A 204 -2.62 24.74 21.27
CA THR A 204 -1.88 24.63 20.00
C THR A 204 -0.83 23.54 20.12
N VAL A 205 -0.73 22.67 19.10
CA VAL A 205 0.37 21.73 18.96
C VAL A 205 1.35 22.28 17.93
N TYR A 206 2.60 22.38 18.32
CA TYR A 206 3.69 22.88 17.48
C TYR A 206 4.36 21.72 16.73
N VAL A 207 4.67 21.93 15.46
CA VAL A 207 5.19 20.88 14.57
C VAL A 207 6.43 21.40 13.85
N HIS A 208 7.54 20.68 13.95
CA HIS A 208 8.68 20.85 13.05
C HIS A 208 8.41 20.10 11.73
N ILE A 209 8.90 20.66 10.66
CA ILE A 209 8.77 20.07 9.32
C ILE A 209 10.14 19.59 8.87
N TRP A 210 10.21 18.32 8.49
CA TRP A 210 11.40 17.71 7.92
C TRP A 210 11.12 17.28 6.47
N LYS A 211 12.17 17.27 5.64
CA LYS A 211 12.09 16.88 4.24
C LYS A 211 13.01 15.69 3.98
N VAL A 212 12.45 14.64 3.42
CA VAL A 212 13.19 13.55 2.81
C VAL A 212 13.15 13.75 1.29
N SER A 213 14.31 13.80 0.66
CA SER A 213 14.42 13.82 -0.80
C SER A 213 14.46 12.40 -1.31
N VAL A 214 13.34 11.94 -1.90
CA VAL A 214 13.24 10.63 -2.54
C VAL A 214 13.54 10.83 -4.04
N GLY A 215 14.83 10.91 -4.36
CA GLY A 215 15.24 11.39 -5.68
C GLY A 215 14.73 12.81 -5.94
N ARG A 216 13.84 12.97 -6.91
CA ARG A 216 13.19 14.24 -7.28
C ARG A 216 11.93 14.55 -6.45
N VAL A 217 11.38 13.55 -5.73
CA VAL A 217 10.12 13.67 -4.98
C VAL A 217 10.38 14.11 -3.54
N PRO A 218 9.85 15.26 -3.09
CA PRO A 218 9.92 15.66 -1.69
C PRO A 218 8.86 14.92 -0.86
N LEU A 219 9.27 14.33 0.25
CA LEU A 219 8.41 13.84 1.32
C LEU A 219 8.56 14.76 2.53
N TYR A 220 7.47 15.39 2.91
CA TYR A 220 7.42 16.26 4.09
C TYR A 220 6.90 15.48 5.28
N LEU A 221 7.68 15.47 6.37
CA LEU A 221 7.39 14.73 7.58
C LEU A 221 7.15 15.68 8.75
N MET A 222 6.06 15.45 9.47
CA MET A 222 5.69 16.22 10.65
C MET A 222 6.24 15.59 11.93
N ASP A 223 6.79 16.41 12.80
CA ASP A 223 7.42 16.03 14.06
C ASP A 223 6.87 16.90 15.21
N THR A 224 6.15 16.29 16.14
CA THR A 224 5.64 16.94 17.36
C THR A 224 6.56 16.79 18.57
N ASP A 225 7.61 15.96 18.47
CA ASP A 225 8.55 15.70 19.58
C ASP A 225 9.56 16.84 19.75
N ILE A 226 9.07 18.01 20.06
CA ILE A 226 9.82 19.25 20.20
C ILE A 226 9.55 19.92 21.57
N PRO A 227 10.49 20.71 22.10
CA PRO A 227 10.39 21.30 23.44
C PRO A 227 9.21 22.24 23.66
N GLN A 228 8.64 22.82 22.59
CA GLN A 228 7.48 23.71 22.68
C GLN A 228 6.20 23.00 23.09
N ASN A 229 6.13 21.67 22.88
CA ASN A 229 4.98 20.85 23.23
C ASN A 229 5.09 20.26 24.63
N SER A 230 3.93 19.98 25.26
CA SER A 230 3.86 19.13 26.44
C SER A 230 4.33 17.71 26.12
N GLU A 231 4.75 16.93 27.12
CA GLU A 231 5.13 15.53 26.94
C GLU A 231 4.01 14.71 26.27
N TRP A 232 2.75 15.03 26.60
CA TRP A 232 1.56 14.41 26.03
C TRP A 232 1.43 14.67 24.53
N ASP A 233 1.70 15.90 24.08
CA ASP A 233 1.62 16.26 22.66
C ASP A 233 2.88 15.85 21.88
N ARG A 234 4.02 15.81 22.54
CA ARG A 234 5.26 15.26 21.94
C ARG A 234 5.07 13.80 21.53
N SER A 235 4.31 13.04 22.30
CA SER A 235 4.09 11.61 22.04
C SER A 235 3.22 11.30 20.81
N ILE A 236 2.56 12.27 20.19
CA ILE A 236 1.72 12.06 18.99
C ILE A 236 2.53 11.42 17.86
N THR A 237 3.76 11.86 17.64
CA THR A 237 4.67 11.31 16.61
C THR A 237 5.77 10.42 17.21
N HIS A 238 5.53 9.73 18.32
CA HIS A 238 6.49 8.80 18.90
C HIS A 238 6.50 7.46 18.18
N GLN A 239 5.36 6.80 18.06
CA GLN A 239 5.25 5.43 17.52
C GLN A 239 4.20 5.33 16.42
N LEU A 240 4.54 4.62 15.38
CA LEU A 240 3.60 4.25 14.32
C LEU A 240 2.64 3.18 14.86
N TYR A 241 1.33 3.44 14.76
CA TYR A 241 0.26 2.58 15.29
C TYR A 241 0.36 2.29 16.80
N GLY A 242 1.00 3.19 17.54
CA GLY A 242 1.11 3.10 18.99
C GLY A 242 -0.02 3.82 19.72
N GLY A 243 -0.20 3.50 21.01
CA GLY A 243 -1.20 4.11 21.86
C GLY A 243 -2.62 3.59 21.69
N ASP A 244 -3.58 4.36 22.19
CA ASP A 244 -5.00 4.06 22.17
C ASP A 244 -5.74 4.71 20.98
N TRP A 245 -7.05 4.58 20.94
CA TRP A 245 -7.91 5.22 19.92
C TRP A 245 -7.84 6.74 19.93
N GLU A 246 -7.60 7.38 21.08
CA GLU A 246 -7.41 8.82 21.13
C GLU A 246 -6.09 9.25 20.49
N ASN A 247 -5.00 8.49 20.73
CA ASN A 247 -3.74 8.74 20.03
C ASN A 247 -3.89 8.54 18.52
N ARG A 248 -4.66 7.53 18.10
CA ARG A 248 -5.01 7.31 16.69
C ARG A 248 -5.74 8.53 16.11
N MET A 249 -6.74 9.04 16.82
CA MET A 249 -7.47 10.26 16.42
C MET A 249 -6.53 11.46 16.28
N LYS A 250 -5.61 11.65 17.24
CA LYS A 250 -4.61 12.73 17.18
C LYS A 250 -3.71 12.63 15.96
N GLN A 251 -3.27 11.43 15.60
CA GLN A 251 -2.42 11.20 14.43
C GLN A 251 -3.17 11.47 13.13
N GLU A 252 -4.39 10.98 13.00
CA GLU A 252 -5.20 11.19 11.79
C GLU A 252 -5.63 12.66 11.63
N TYR A 253 -5.93 13.33 12.74
CA TYR A 253 -6.15 14.77 12.75
C TYR A 253 -4.91 15.53 12.27
N LEU A 254 -3.73 15.20 12.78
CA LEU A 254 -2.48 15.83 12.38
C LEU A 254 -2.18 15.59 10.91
N LEU A 255 -2.33 14.34 10.43
CA LEU A 255 -2.07 13.99 9.03
C LEU A 255 -2.98 14.76 8.08
N GLY A 256 -4.28 14.80 8.37
CA GLY A 256 -5.28 15.44 7.52
C GLY A 256 -5.26 16.95 7.63
N ILE A 257 -5.61 17.45 8.80
CA ILE A 257 -5.70 18.90 9.06
C ILE A 257 -4.31 19.53 9.03
N GLY A 258 -3.39 19.01 9.83
CA GLY A 258 -2.01 19.51 9.90
C GLY A 258 -1.27 19.37 8.57
N GLY A 259 -1.48 18.26 7.85
CA GLY A 259 -0.84 18.03 6.55
C GLY A 259 -1.23 19.06 5.49
N ILE A 260 -2.50 19.40 5.37
CA ILE A 260 -2.95 20.46 4.44
C ILE A 260 -2.47 21.83 4.90
N MET A 261 -2.55 22.15 6.20
CA MET A 261 -2.00 23.40 6.74
C MET A 261 -0.49 23.54 6.46
N MET A 262 0.25 22.43 6.56
CA MET A 262 1.68 22.39 6.23
C MET A 262 1.94 22.71 4.76
N LEU A 263 1.22 22.08 3.82
CA LEU A 263 1.36 22.35 2.40
C LEU A 263 1.02 23.82 2.08
N ASN A 264 -0.03 24.36 2.69
CA ASN A 264 -0.41 25.78 2.55
C ASN A 264 0.73 26.69 3.04
N LYS A 265 1.32 26.40 4.20
CA LYS A 265 2.46 27.17 4.76
C LYS A 265 3.70 27.10 3.87
N LEU A 266 3.93 25.95 3.20
CA LEU A 266 5.03 25.75 2.25
C LEU A 266 4.73 26.34 0.86
N GLY A 267 3.53 26.87 0.64
CA GLY A 267 3.11 27.39 -0.68
C GLY A 267 2.93 26.30 -1.75
N ILE A 268 2.67 25.05 -1.33
CA ILE A 268 2.53 23.91 -2.23
C ILE A 268 1.05 23.65 -2.52
N LYS A 269 0.68 23.68 -3.79
CA LYS A 269 -0.65 23.35 -4.29
C LYS A 269 -0.52 22.33 -5.43
N LYS A 270 -1.35 21.28 -5.38
CA LYS A 270 -1.38 20.21 -6.39
C LYS A 270 -2.75 20.07 -7.01
N GLN A 271 -2.82 19.45 -8.18
CA GLN A 271 -4.08 19.20 -8.90
C GLN A 271 -4.87 18.05 -8.27
N ILE A 272 -4.17 17.02 -7.77
CA ILE A 272 -4.76 15.81 -7.21
C ILE A 272 -4.33 15.65 -5.75
N TYR A 273 -5.27 15.24 -4.92
CA TYR A 273 -5.04 14.90 -3.51
C TYR A 273 -5.41 13.44 -3.30
N HIS A 274 -4.42 12.59 -3.04
CA HIS A 274 -4.55 11.16 -2.95
C HIS A 274 -4.51 10.69 -1.49
N CYS A 275 -5.65 10.19 -1.00
CA CYS A 275 -5.76 9.54 0.31
C CYS A 275 -5.32 8.09 0.19
N ASN A 276 -4.14 7.75 0.69
CA ASN A 276 -3.67 6.37 0.77
C ASN A 276 -4.15 5.75 2.08
N GLU A 277 -5.31 5.10 2.05
CA GLU A 277 -6.08 4.58 3.17
C GLU A 277 -6.93 5.64 3.90
N GLY A 278 -7.91 5.18 4.69
CA GLY A 278 -8.87 6.02 5.41
C GLY A 278 -8.24 6.99 6.42
N HIS A 279 -7.08 6.65 6.98
CA HIS A 279 -6.37 7.50 7.94
C HIS A 279 -5.99 8.89 7.39
N ALA A 280 -5.98 9.08 6.09
CA ALA A 280 -5.70 10.36 5.44
C ALA A 280 -6.97 11.17 5.11
N ALA A 281 -8.16 10.66 5.37
CA ALA A 281 -9.43 11.25 4.89
C ALA A 281 -9.68 12.69 5.33
N LEU A 282 -9.20 13.09 6.51
CA LEU A 282 -9.39 14.45 7.04
C LEU A 282 -8.69 15.56 6.24
N ILE A 283 -7.82 15.21 5.27
CA ILE A 283 -7.32 16.22 4.32
C ILE A 283 -8.48 16.95 3.65
N ASN A 284 -9.54 16.24 3.32
CA ASN A 284 -10.70 16.81 2.64
C ASN A 284 -11.52 17.72 3.57
N ALA A 285 -11.55 17.48 4.88
CA ALA A 285 -12.18 18.39 5.84
C ALA A 285 -11.47 19.75 5.84
N GLN A 286 -10.16 19.78 5.91
CA GLN A 286 -9.40 21.04 5.88
C GLN A 286 -9.49 21.74 4.51
N ARG A 287 -9.46 20.98 3.43
CA ARG A 287 -9.62 21.52 2.08
C ARG A 287 -10.98 22.18 1.87
N LEU A 288 -12.06 21.60 2.42
CA LEU A 288 -13.39 22.21 2.43
C LEU A 288 -13.36 23.55 3.16
N VAL A 289 -12.76 23.61 4.34
CA VAL A 289 -12.60 24.86 5.11
C VAL A 289 -11.85 25.90 4.28
N ASP A 290 -10.75 25.53 3.64
CA ASP A 290 -9.93 26.43 2.84
C ASP A 290 -10.72 27.04 1.68
N TYR A 291 -11.48 26.28 0.91
CA TYR A 291 -12.31 26.78 -0.18
C TYR A 291 -13.46 27.67 0.29
N ILE A 292 -14.05 27.34 1.44
CA ILE A 292 -15.12 28.16 2.02
C ILE A 292 -14.57 29.51 2.49
N GLN A 293 -13.47 29.50 3.22
CA GLN A 293 -12.89 30.70 3.81
C GLN A 293 -12.14 31.59 2.81
N ASN A 294 -11.41 31.00 1.88
CA ASN A 294 -10.56 31.75 0.95
C ASN A 294 -11.29 32.16 -0.33
N ASP A 295 -12.18 31.29 -0.84
CA ASP A 295 -12.85 31.48 -2.13
C ASP A 295 -14.34 31.84 -1.98
N GLY A 296 -14.85 31.88 -0.74
CA GLY A 296 -16.22 32.29 -0.43
C GLY A 296 -17.30 31.34 -0.91
N LEU A 297 -16.97 30.04 -1.08
CA LEU A 297 -17.92 29.03 -1.51
C LEU A 297 -18.82 28.59 -0.34
N SER A 298 -20.04 28.14 -0.64
CA SER A 298 -20.84 27.39 0.32
C SER A 298 -20.26 25.99 0.52
N PHE A 299 -20.69 25.30 1.57
CA PHE A 299 -20.27 23.92 1.82
C PHE A 299 -20.52 23.00 0.61
N ASN A 300 -21.73 23.03 0.05
CA ASN A 300 -22.07 22.16 -1.08
C ASN A 300 -21.27 22.50 -2.35
N GLN A 301 -20.98 23.79 -2.58
CA GLN A 301 -20.12 24.23 -3.68
C GLN A 301 -18.66 23.77 -3.48
N ALA A 302 -18.12 23.95 -2.26
CA ALA A 302 -16.77 23.50 -1.91
C ALA A 302 -16.63 21.98 -2.01
N LEU A 303 -17.67 21.22 -1.65
CA LEU A 303 -17.70 19.77 -1.74
C LEU A 303 -17.53 19.28 -3.19
N GLU A 304 -18.19 19.92 -4.16
CA GLU A 304 -18.00 19.61 -5.59
C GLU A 304 -16.55 19.82 -6.03
N VAL A 305 -15.91 20.89 -5.57
CA VAL A 305 -14.52 21.21 -5.91
C VAL A 305 -13.54 20.22 -5.28
N VAL A 306 -13.71 19.92 -4.00
CA VAL A 306 -12.83 18.98 -3.27
C VAL A 306 -12.94 17.58 -3.84
N ARG A 307 -14.15 17.08 -4.08
CA ARG A 307 -14.38 15.75 -4.65
C ARG A 307 -13.74 15.59 -6.00
N ALA A 308 -13.85 16.57 -6.89
CA ALA A 308 -13.34 16.54 -8.26
C ALA A 308 -11.83 16.32 -8.36
N SER A 309 -11.06 16.56 -7.30
CA SER A 309 -9.61 16.42 -7.26
C SER A 309 -9.11 15.38 -6.25
N ALA A 310 -10.00 14.58 -5.66
CA ALA A 310 -9.66 13.64 -4.59
C ALA A 310 -9.85 12.18 -5.02
N LEU A 311 -8.85 11.36 -4.67
CA LEU A 311 -8.84 9.92 -4.86
C LEU A 311 -8.66 9.23 -3.51
N TYR A 312 -9.42 8.18 -3.25
CA TYR A 312 -9.29 7.30 -2.09
C TYR A 312 -8.88 5.89 -2.52
N THR A 313 -7.73 5.44 -2.02
CA THR A 313 -7.28 4.05 -2.18
C THR A 313 -7.46 3.29 -0.88
N VAL A 314 -8.25 2.23 -0.92
CA VAL A 314 -8.49 1.33 0.22
C VAL A 314 -7.51 0.16 0.18
N HIS A 315 -6.89 -0.14 1.32
CA HIS A 315 -5.98 -1.28 1.50
C HIS A 315 -6.54 -2.36 2.42
N THR A 316 -7.60 -2.05 3.14
CA THR A 316 -8.19 -2.92 4.16
C THR A 316 -9.30 -3.77 3.57
N PRO A 317 -9.21 -5.12 3.64
CA PRO A 317 -10.17 -6.03 2.98
C PRO A 317 -11.38 -6.38 3.85
N VAL A 318 -11.44 -5.92 5.11
CA VAL A 318 -12.51 -6.27 6.06
C VAL A 318 -13.01 -5.03 6.81
N PRO A 319 -14.33 -4.91 7.08
CA PRO A 319 -14.90 -3.75 7.78
C PRO A 319 -14.24 -3.46 9.14
N ALA A 320 -13.98 -4.49 9.93
CA ALA A 320 -13.39 -4.36 11.27
C ALA A 320 -11.97 -3.80 11.30
N GLY A 321 -11.27 -3.78 10.16
CA GLY A 321 -9.92 -3.23 10.03
C GLY A 321 -9.89 -1.73 9.70
N HIS A 322 -11.02 -1.10 9.43
CA HIS A 322 -11.11 0.32 9.17
C HIS A 322 -11.11 1.16 10.45
N ASP A 323 -10.76 2.43 10.34
CA ASP A 323 -10.75 3.35 11.47
C ASP A 323 -12.16 3.91 11.72
N TYR A 324 -12.68 3.64 12.91
CA TYR A 324 -13.97 4.11 13.40
C TYR A 324 -13.80 4.84 14.73
N PHE A 325 -14.39 6.03 14.85
CA PHE A 325 -14.34 6.82 16.08
C PHE A 325 -15.72 7.00 16.67
N ASP A 326 -15.83 6.82 17.99
CA ASP A 326 -17.05 7.17 18.73
C ASP A 326 -17.35 8.66 18.55
N GLU A 327 -18.64 9.02 18.46
CA GLU A 327 -19.07 10.40 18.24
C GLU A 327 -18.50 11.37 19.28
N GLY A 328 -18.43 10.95 20.54
CA GLY A 328 -17.85 11.77 21.62
C GLY A 328 -16.35 12.04 21.44
N LEU A 329 -15.58 11.04 21.05
CA LEU A 329 -14.14 11.20 20.76
C LEU A 329 -13.94 12.05 19.50
N PHE A 330 -14.65 11.75 18.43
CA PHE A 330 -14.56 12.50 17.17
C PHE A 330 -14.97 13.96 17.36
N GLY A 331 -16.06 14.21 18.09
CA GLY A 331 -16.57 15.55 18.41
C GLY A 331 -15.61 16.38 19.25
N ARG A 332 -14.80 15.76 20.10
CA ARG A 332 -13.77 16.47 20.87
C ARG A 332 -12.76 17.16 19.97
N TYR A 333 -12.35 16.52 18.86
CA TYR A 333 -11.37 17.06 17.91
C TYR A 333 -12.00 17.85 16.76
N MET A 334 -13.16 17.43 16.28
CA MET A 334 -13.79 17.95 15.07
C MET A 334 -15.03 18.84 15.35
N GLY A 335 -15.36 19.08 16.63
CA GLY A 335 -16.57 19.79 17.03
C GLY A 335 -16.68 21.24 16.52
N GLU A 336 -15.57 21.90 16.23
CA GLU A 336 -15.54 23.25 15.67
C GLU A 336 -15.70 23.29 14.13
N PHE A 337 -15.55 22.15 13.46
CA PHE A 337 -15.58 22.10 11.98
C PHE A 337 -16.94 22.44 11.38
N PRO A 338 -18.09 21.99 11.93
CA PRO A 338 -19.39 22.38 11.39
C PRO A 338 -19.56 23.89 11.29
N GLY A 339 -19.13 24.65 12.34
CA GLY A 339 -19.15 26.12 12.31
C GLY A 339 -18.29 26.73 11.22
N LYS A 340 -17.11 26.15 10.94
CA LYS A 340 -16.21 26.58 9.84
C LYS A 340 -16.77 26.21 8.46
N LEU A 341 -17.57 25.16 8.38
CA LEU A 341 -18.16 24.65 7.14
C LEU A 341 -19.55 25.24 6.85
N GLY A 342 -20.19 25.86 7.85
CA GLY A 342 -21.56 26.42 7.73
C GLY A 342 -22.65 25.36 7.66
N ILE A 343 -22.44 24.19 8.31
CA ILE A 343 -23.38 23.08 8.40
C ILE A 343 -23.65 22.68 9.85
N SER A 344 -24.68 21.84 10.08
CA SER A 344 -24.93 21.29 11.41
C SER A 344 -23.93 20.21 11.81
N TRP A 345 -23.82 19.92 13.12
CA TRP A 345 -23.06 18.77 13.60
C TRP A 345 -23.58 17.46 13.02
N GLN A 346 -24.92 17.32 12.93
CA GLN A 346 -25.55 16.11 12.39
C GLN A 346 -25.16 15.90 10.93
N ASP A 347 -25.22 16.92 10.09
CA ASP A 347 -24.81 16.81 8.69
C ASP A 347 -23.35 16.41 8.56
N PHE A 348 -22.49 16.94 9.45
CA PHE A 348 -21.06 16.61 9.41
C PHE A 348 -20.77 15.18 9.86
N ILE A 349 -21.33 14.73 10.99
CA ILE A 349 -21.10 13.37 11.49
C ILE A 349 -21.67 12.30 10.54
N ASP A 350 -22.78 12.61 9.89
CA ASP A 350 -23.44 11.72 8.93
C ASP A 350 -22.62 11.49 7.64
N MET A 351 -21.68 12.38 7.34
CA MET A 351 -20.73 12.14 6.23
C MET A 351 -19.81 10.93 6.46
N GLY A 352 -19.64 10.51 7.69
CA GLY A 352 -18.86 9.31 8.07
C GLY A 352 -19.73 8.10 8.43
N ARG A 353 -21.03 8.12 8.15
CA ARG A 353 -21.97 7.06 8.48
C ARG A 353 -22.59 6.43 7.24
N GLU A 354 -22.70 5.10 7.22
CA GLU A 354 -23.43 4.35 6.18
C GLU A 354 -24.94 4.62 6.26
N ASN A 355 -25.44 4.85 7.48
CA ASN A 355 -26.84 5.19 7.77
C ASN A 355 -26.92 6.57 8.42
N PRO A 356 -27.10 7.65 7.64
CA PRO A 356 -27.32 8.99 8.16
C PRO A 356 -28.44 9.04 9.18
N GLY A 357 -28.25 9.80 10.28
CA GLY A 357 -29.17 9.89 11.41
C GLY A 357 -29.10 8.73 12.41
N SER A 358 -28.23 7.76 12.22
CA SER A 358 -28.01 6.63 13.16
C SER A 358 -27.02 7.02 14.27
N ASN A 359 -26.77 6.05 15.19
CA ASN A 359 -25.73 6.15 16.22
C ASN A 359 -24.44 5.42 15.84
N GLU A 360 -24.22 5.16 14.55
CA GLU A 360 -22.98 4.54 14.08
C GLU A 360 -21.76 5.39 14.43
N LYS A 361 -20.64 4.72 14.67
CA LYS A 361 -19.36 5.40 14.79
C LYS A 361 -19.01 6.11 13.48
N PHE A 362 -18.26 7.19 13.57
CA PHE A 362 -17.72 7.87 12.39
C PHE A 362 -16.66 7.01 11.72
N SER A 363 -16.91 6.62 10.49
CA SER A 363 -15.98 5.88 9.64
C SER A 363 -15.16 6.83 8.79
N MET A 364 -13.83 6.76 8.93
CA MET A 364 -12.91 7.52 8.10
C MET A 364 -13.02 7.12 6.62
N SER A 365 -13.25 5.84 6.35
CA SER A 365 -13.43 5.34 4.97
C SER A 365 -14.72 5.85 4.34
N VAL A 366 -15.83 5.87 5.07
CA VAL A 366 -17.10 6.44 4.57
C VAL A 366 -16.94 7.92 4.30
N PHE A 367 -16.28 8.66 5.19
CA PHE A 367 -15.96 10.07 4.96
C PHE A 367 -15.10 10.27 3.70
N ALA A 368 -14.08 9.43 3.51
CA ALA A 368 -13.26 9.46 2.29
C ALA A 368 -14.10 9.22 1.02
N LEU A 369 -15.00 8.23 1.04
CA LEU A 369 -15.90 7.94 -0.08
C LEU A 369 -16.85 9.10 -0.39
N ASN A 370 -17.34 9.80 0.64
CA ASN A 370 -18.23 10.94 0.47
C ASN A 370 -17.51 12.23 0.02
N THR A 371 -16.20 12.32 0.20
CA THR A 371 -15.39 13.51 -0.13
C THR A 371 -14.40 13.29 -1.27
N CYS A 372 -14.32 12.09 -1.84
CA CYS A 372 -13.53 11.77 -3.02
C CYS A 372 -14.47 11.38 -4.18
N GLN A 373 -14.20 11.86 -5.38
CA GLN A 373 -14.97 11.46 -6.56
C GLN A 373 -14.68 10.00 -6.92
N GLU A 374 -13.43 9.57 -6.82
CA GLU A 374 -12.98 8.25 -7.22
C GLU A 374 -12.44 7.45 -6.03
N ALA A 375 -12.60 6.14 -6.11
CA ALA A 375 -12.05 5.20 -5.13
C ALA A 375 -11.57 3.92 -5.82
N ASN A 376 -10.56 3.27 -5.26
CA ASN A 376 -10.05 2.01 -5.79
C ASN A 376 -9.54 1.06 -4.70
N GLY A 377 -9.68 -0.24 -4.96
CA GLY A 377 -8.95 -1.29 -4.26
C GLY A 377 -7.56 -1.52 -4.89
N VAL A 378 -6.80 -2.46 -4.32
CA VAL A 378 -5.38 -2.68 -4.65
C VAL A 378 -5.08 -4.02 -5.34
N SER A 379 -6.11 -4.71 -5.80
CA SER A 379 -6.10 -5.84 -6.74
C SER A 379 -7.49 -5.97 -7.35
N TRP A 380 -7.62 -6.75 -8.41
CA TRP A 380 -8.94 -7.02 -9.01
C TRP A 380 -9.93 -7.61 -7.99
N LEU A 381 -9.50 -8.67 -7.28
CA LEU A 381 -10.34 -9.30 -6.26
C LEU A 381 -10.68 -8.33 -5.12
N HIS A 382 -9.72 -7.55 -4.66
CA HIS A 382 -9.93 -6.55 -3.60
C HIS A 382 -10.87 -5.42 -4.06
N GLY A 383 -10.83 -5.04 -5.33
CA GLY A 383 -11.82 -4.14 -5.92
C GLY A 383 -13.24 -4.69 -5.77
N LYS A 384 -13.46 -5.97 -6.07
CA LYS A 384 -14.73 -6.67 -5.88
C LYS A 384 -15.15 -6.78 -4.41
N VAL A 385 -14.20 -7.07 -3.52
CA VAL A 385 -14.44 -7.07 -2.06
C VAL A 385 -14.85 -5.68 -1.59
N SER A 386 -14.15 -4.63 -2.04
CA SER A 386 -14.43 -3.23 -1.68
C SER A 386 -15.79 -2.77 -2.19
N GLN A 387 -16.19 -3.14 -3.41
CA GLN A 387 -17.53 -2.86 -3.94
C GLN A 387 -18.61 -3.44 -3.03
N ARG A 388 -18.47 -4.69 -2.56
CA ARG A 388 -19.42 -5.31 -1.63
C ARG A 388 -19.41 -4.65 -0.26
N MET A 389 -18.22 -4.36 0.25
CA MET A 389 -18.03 -3.77 1.59
C MET A 389 -18.66 -2.38 1.69
N PHE A 390 -18.54 -1.57 0.64
CA PHE A 390 -19.02 -0.19 0.61
C PHE A 390 -20.40 0.01 -0.04
N ALA A 391 -21.04 -1.06 -0.51
CA ALA A 391 -22.36 -0.98 -1.11
C ALA A 391 -23.41 -0.27 -0.21
N PRO A 392 -23.40 -0.41 1.12
CA PRO A 392 -24.33 0.30 2.00
C PRO A 392 -24.26 1.83 1.92
N VAL A 393 -23.14 2.40 1.46
CA VAL A 393 -22.97 3.86 1.30
C VAL A 393 -23.88 4.39 0.16
N TRP A 394 -24.08 3.59 -0.89
CA TRP A 394 -24.87 3.99 -2.07
C TRP A 394 -26.15 3.15 -2.21
N LYS A 395 -27.14 3.47 -1.39
CA LYS A 395 -28.41 2.75 -1.35
C LYS A 395 -29.10 2.78 -2.69
N GLY A 396 -29.64 1.64 -3.10
CA GLY A 396 -30.34 1.47 -4.39
C GLY A 396 -29.45 1.05 -5.55
N TYR A 397 -28.15 0.93 -5.33
CA TYR A 397 -27.18 0.38 -6.28
C TYR A 397 -26.60 -0.94 -5.77
N PHE A 398 -26.23 -1.81 -6.69
CA PHE A 398 -25.64 -3.11 -6.38
C PHE A 398 -24.11 -3.04 -6.42
N PRO A 399 -23.39 -3.92 -5.72
CA PRO A 399 -21.92 -3.86 -5.64
C PRO A 399 -21.22 -3.76 -7.01
N ASP A 400 -21.66 -4.52 -8.00
CA ASP A 400 -21.03 -4.54 -9.33
C ASP A 400 -21.28 -3.26 -10.17
N GLU A 401 -22.19 -2.39 -9.73
CA GLU A 401 -22.48 -1.11 -10.39
C GLU A 401 -21.65 0.05 -9.85
N LEU A 402 -20.99 -0.13 -8.69
CA LEU A 402 -20.30 0.94 -8.01
C LEU A 402 -19.05 1.37 -8.78
N HIS A 403 -18.71 2.65 -8.66
CA HIS A 403 -17.54 3.26 -9.28
C HIS A 403 -16.21 2.87 -8.63
N VAL A 404 -16.25 2.11 -7.54
CA VAL A 404 -15.04 1.61 -6.88
C VAL A 404 -14.29 0.68 -7.83
N GLY A 405 -13.15 1.15 -8.33
CA GLY A 405 -12.29 0.43 -9.25
C GLY A 405 -11.17 -0.32 -8.54
N TYR A 406 -10.13 -0.62 -9.29
CA TYR A 406 -8.91 -1.21 -8.74
C TYR A 406 -7.68 -0.76 -9.53
N VAL A 407 -6.55 -0.73 -8.85
CA VAL A 407 -5.20 -0.73 -9.42
C VAL A 407 -4.43 -1.78 -8.66
N THR A 408 -3.99 -2.84 -9.33
CA THR A 408 -3.23 -3.90 -8.67
C THR A 408 -1.87 -3.37 -8.27
N ASN A 409 -1.46 -3.61 -7.04
CA ASN A 409 -0.16 -3.19 -6.53
C ASN A 409 0.97 -3.72 -7.40
N GLY A 410 2.05 -2.99 -7.44
CA GLY A 410 3.32 -3.37 -8.08
C GLY A 410 4.48 -3.01 -7.16
N VAL A 411 5.69 -3.34 -7.60
CA VAL A 411 6.92 -3.14 -6.82
C VAL A 411 7.96 -2.38 -7.62
N HIS A 412 8.75 -1.56 -6.94
CA HIS A 412 9.84 -0.80 -7.56
C HIS A 412 11.00 -1.73 -7.87
N MET A 413 11.10 -2.18 -9.11
CA MET A 413 12.09 -3.16 -9.55
C MET A 413 13.54 -2.76 -9.21
N PRO A 414 13.99 -1.52 -9.41
CA PRO A 414 15.35 -1.11 -9.05
C PRO A 414 15.67 -1.25 -7.56
N THR A 415 14.68 -1.18 -6.67
CA THR A 415 14.85 -1.42 -5.23
C THR A 415 14.96 -2.90 -4.90
N TRP A 416 14.10 -3.75 -5.48
CA TRP A 416 13.90 -5.13 -5.04
C TRP A 416 14.67 -6.17 -5.84
N ALA A 417 15.00 -5.91 -7.11
CA ALA A 417 15.90 -6.76 -7.87
C ALA A 417 17.32 -6.66 -7.29
N ALA A 418 17.91 -7.80 -6.99
CA ALA A 418 19.29 -7.85 -6.51
C ALA A 418 20.25 -7.22 -7.53
N THR A 419 21.39 -6.72 -7.05
CA THR A 419 22.40 -6.09 -7.91
C THR A 419 22.83 -7.03 -9.05
N GLU A 420 23.01 -8.31 -8.75
CA GLU A 420 23.38 -9.32 -9.72
C GLU A 420 22.29 -9.51 -10.79
N VAL A 421 21.03 -9.49 -10.38
CA VAL A 421 19.88 -9.57 -11.28
C VAL A 421 19.80 -8.36 -12.19
N LYS A 422 19.96 -7.15 -11.64
CA LYS A 422 19.95 -5.91 -12.45
C LYS A 422 21.06 -5.92 -13.51
N LYS A 423 22.26 -6.34 -13.14
CA LYS A 423 23.37 -6.51 -14.09
C LYS A 423 23.07 -7.55 -15.16
N PHE A 424 22.52 -8.68 -14.74
CA PHE A 424 22.12 -9.75 -15.63
C PHE A 424 21.06 -9.29 -16.65
N TYR A 425 20.05 -8.57 -16.19
CA TYR A 425 19.02 -8.03 -17.07
C TYR A 425 19.57 -6.96 -18.02
N ALA A 426 20.45 -6.07 -17.55
CA ALA A 426 21.10 -5.10 -18.42
C ALA A 426 21.90 -5.77 -19.54
N ASP A 427 22.62 -6.86 -19.22
CA ASP A 427 23.42 -7.63 -20.19
C ASP A 427 22.54 -8.44 -21.15
N LYS A 428 21.50 -9.12 -20.66
CA LYS A 428 20.71 -10.08 -21.43
C LYS A 428 19.46 -9.48 -22.09
N LEU A 429 18.81 -8.55 -21.42
CA LEU A 429 17.55 -7.93 -21.86
C LEU A 429 17.74 -6.51 -22.40
N GLY A 430 18.89 -5.90 -22.10
CA GLY A 430 19.22 -4.55 -22.53
C GLY A 430 18.80 -3.47 -21.53
N THR A 431 19.41 -2.28 -21.67
CA THR A 431 19.20 -1.15 -20.76
C THR A 431 17.83 -0.49 -20.89
N LYS A 432 17.14 -0.67 -22.02
CA LYS A 432 15.78 -0.16 -22.24
C LYS A 432 14.76 -0.69 -21.22
N LEU A 433 15.00 -1.86 -20.66
CA LEU A 433 14.18 -2.41 -19.57
C LEU A 433 14.09 -1.43 -18.38
N PHE A 434 15.17 -0.72 -18.07
CA PHE A 434 15.24 0.19 -16.93
C PHE A 434 14.62 1.57 -17.23
N GLU A 435 14.34 1.87 -18.49
CA GLU A 435 13.61 3.07 -18.90
C GLU A 435 12.10 2.87 -18.76
N ASP A 436 11.61 1.65 -19.08
CA ASP A 436 10.20 1.27 -18.98
C ASP A 436 10.07 -0.22 -18.62
N GLN A 437 9.93 -0.51 -17.32
CA GLN A 437 9.78 -1.88 -16.83
C GLN A 437 8.39 -2.48 -17.13
N SER A 438 7.42 -1.69 -17.56
CA SER A 438 6.10 -2.20 -17.97
C SER A 438 6.07 -2.75 -19.39
N ASN A 439 7.12 -2.52 -20.17
CA ASN A 439 7.23 -2.99 -21.55
C ASN A 439 7.54 -4.50 -21.62
N ARG A 440 6.49 -5.32 -21.83
CA ARG A 440 6.57 -6.79 -21.91
C ARG A 440 7.63 -7.30 -22.89
N LYS A 441 7.81 -6.63 -24.04
CA LYS A 441 8.77 -7.07 -25.07
C LYS A 441 10.21 -7.13 -24.56
N CYS A 442 10.57 -6.24 -23.63
CA CYS A 442 11.90 -6.26 -23.02
C CYS A 442 12.11 -7.53 -22.18
N TRP A 443 11.07 -7.98 -21.45
CA TRP A 443 11.16 -9.17 -20.60
C TRP A 443 11.13 -10.49 -21.36
N GLU A 444 10.47 -10.55 -22.51
CA GLU A 444 10.37 -11.75 -23.35
C GLU A 444 11.74 -12.28 -23.78
N GLY A 445 12.75 -11.41 -23.86
CA GLY A 445 14.13 -11.79 -24.17
C GLY A 445 14.73 -12.85 -23.26
N ILE A 446 14.19 -13.02 -22.02
CA ILE A 446 14.65 -14.02 -21.07
C ILE A 446 14.48 -15.44 -21.58
N GLN A 447 13.51 -15.68 -22.49
CA GLN A 447 13.29 -16.99 -23.10
C GLN A 447 14.49 -17.49 -23.92
N ASN A 448 15.30 -16.57 -24.43
CA ASN A 448 16.47 -16.85 -25.25
C ASN A 448 17.77 -16.99 -24.45
N VAL A 449 17.74 -16.73 -23.15
CA VAL A 449 18.90 -16.85 -22.25
C VAL A 449 19.13 -18.31 -21.94
N SER A 450 20.40 -18.75 -21.89
CA SER A 450 20.73 -20.15 -21.59
C SER A 450 20.29 -20.54 -20.15
N ASP A 451 19.84 -21.78 -20.01
CA ASP A 451 19.39 -22.31 -18.71
C ASP A 451 20.51 -22.30 -17.67
N GLU A 452 21.76 -22.61 -18.13
CA GLU A 452 22.92 -22.60 -17.26
C GLU A 452 23.22 -21.21 -16.66
N GLU A 453 23.07 -20.14 -17.45
CA GLU A 453 23.31 -18.78 -16.97
C GLU A 453 22.26 -18.37 -15.92
N ILE A 454 21.00 -18.73 -16.11
CA ILE A 454 19.94 -18.47 -15.14
C ILE A 454 20.18 -19.29 -13.87
N TRP A 455 20.54 -20.57 -13.99
CA TRP A 455 20.85 -21.40 -12.84
C TRP A 455 22.02 -20.84 -12.03
N ASN A 456 23.11 -20.43 -12.69
CA ASN A 456 24.27 -19.84 -12.03
C ASN A 456 23.95 -18.54 -11.30
N LEU A 457 23.13 -17.68 -11.89
CA LEU A 457 22.62 -16.48 -11.22
C LEU A 457 21.85 -16.84 -9.94
N ARG A 458 20.92 -17.79 -10.03
CA ARG A 458 20.12 -18.24 -8.89
C ARG A 458 20.97 -18.85 -7.77
N MET A 459 21.94 -19.69 -8.12
CA MET A 459 22.88 -20.28 -7.15
C MET A 459 23.77 -19.23 -6.49
N THR A 460 24.20 -18.22 -7.22
CA THR A 460 24.96 -17.10 -6.66
C THR A 460 24.16 -16.37 -5.57
N LEU A 461 22.91 -16.04 -5.84
CA LEU A 461 22.03 -15.35 -4.88
C LEU A 461 21.67 -16.24 -3.69
N LYS A 462 21.43 -17.51 -3.92
CA LYS A 462 21.14 -18.49 -2.86
C LYS A 462 22.33 -18.66 -1.91
N ASN A 463 23.55 -18.79 -2.44
CA ASN A 463 24.76 -18.89 -1.62
C ASN A 463 24.96 -17.63 -0.76
N LYS A 464 24.75 -16.44 -1.31
CA LYS A 464 24.80 -15.18 -0.55
C LYS A 464 23.77 -15.15 0.58
N LEU A 465 22.56 -15.64 0.34
CA LEU A 465 21.54 -15.76 1.38
C LEU A 465 21.97 -16.74 2.47
N ILE A 466 22.46 -17.90 2.08
CA ILE A 466 22.90 -18.94 3.05
C ILE A 466 24.05 -18.42 3.92
N ASP A 467 25.03 -17.74 3.36
CA ASP A 467 26.11 -17.13 4.13
C ASP A 467 25.59 -16.08 5.11
N TYR A 468 24.62 -15.27 4.68
CA TYR A 468 23.94 -14.32 5.55
C TYR A 468 23.18 -15.04 6.69
N ILE A 469 22.42 -16.09 6.38
CA ILE A 469 21.66 -16.88 7.38
C ILE A 469 22.62 -17.46 8.42
N ARG A 470 23.74 -18.03 7.98
CA ARG A 470 24.73 -18.63 8.89
C ARG A 470 25.26 -17.62 9.90
N VAL A 471 25.57 -16.41 9.46
CA VAL A 471 26.06 -15.33 10.35
C VAL A 471 24.96 -14.85 11.28
N GLN A 472 23.81 -14.47 10.74
CA GLN A 472 22.72 -13.89 11.51
C GLN A 472 22.12 -14.90 12.52
N TYR A 473 21.92 -16.12 12.11
CA TYR A 473 21.37 -17.17 12.97
C TYR A 473 22.31 -17.49 14.14
N LYS A 474 23.61 -17.60 13.85
CA LYS A 474 24.62 -17.81 14.89
C LYS A 474 24.64 -16.66 15.90
N ASP A 475 24.71 -15.42 15.40
CA ASP A 475 24.80 -14.24 16.26
C ASP A 475 23.53 -14.06 17.11
N SER A 476 22.35 -14.27 16.54
CA SER A 476 21.07 -14.25 17.26
C SER A 476 21.01 -15.38 18.30
N TRP A 477 21.37 -16.59 17.94
CA TRP A 477 21.35 -17.74 18.83
C TRP A 477 22.25 -17.54 20.05
N LEU A 478 23.48 -17.10 19.85
CA LEU A 478 24.43 -16.86 20.91
C LEU A 478 24.04 -15.68 21.80
N LYS A 479 23.52 -14.60 21.20
CA LYS A 479 23.00 -13.42 21.91
C LYS A 479 21.81 -13.76 22.80
N ASN A 480 20.95 -14.65 22.36
CA ASN A 480 19.77 -15.11 23.09
C ASN A 480 20.10 -16.27 24.07
N GLN A 481 21.37 -16.49 24.36
CA GLN A 481 21.85 -17.51 25.32
C GLN A 481 21.48 -18.95 24.96
N GLY A 482 21.36 -19.25 23.66
CA GLY A 482 21.16 -20.60 23.16
C GLY A 482 22.40 -21.49 23.38
N ASP A 483 22.20 -22.81 23.42
CA ASP A 483 23.29 -23.79 23.54
C ASP A 483 24.23 -23.71 22.33
N PRO A 484 25.54 -23.37 22.50
CA PRO A 484 26.46 -23.25 21.39
C PRO A 484 26.64 -24.54 20.58
N SER A 485 26.50 -25.72 21.21
CA SER A 485 26.65 -26.99 20.51
C SER A 485 25.56 -27.23 19.49
N LYS A 486 24.34 -26.76 19.77
CA LYS A 486 23.19 -26.85 18.85
C LYS A 486 23.36 -25.92 17.66
N VAL A 487 23.90 -24.72 17.83
CA VAL A 487 24.10 -23.80 16.71
C VAL A 487 25.10 -24.37 15.70
N VAL A 488 26.16 -25.02 16.15
CA VAL A 488 27.12 -25.70 15.25
C VAL A 488 26.39 -26.75 14.41
N SER A 489 25.61 -27.62 15.07
CA SER A 489 24.83 -28.66 14.38
C SER A 489 23.81 -28.08 13.38
N ILE A 490 23.17 -26.96 13.72
CA ILE A 490 22.23 -26.27 12.80
C ILE A 490 22.98 -25.75 11.57
N LEU A 491 24.10 -25.05 11.77
CA LEU A 491 24.88 -24.44 10.70
C LEU A 491 25.44 -25.49 9.72
N GLU A 492 25.83 -26.67 10.22
CA GLU A 492 26.28 -27.78 9.41
C GLU A 492 25.18 -28.39 8.54
N LYS A 493 23.92 -28.33 8.99
CA LYS A 493 22.76 -28.85 8.25
C LYS A 493 22.25 -27.90 7.16
N ILE A 494 22.64 -26.62 7.17
CA ILE A 494 22.25 -25.67 6.12
C ILE A 494 22.95 -26.05 4.81
N ASN A 495 22.14 -26.52 3.86
CA ASN A 495 22.61 -27.09 2.61
C ASN A 495 22.30 -26.18 1.41
N PRO A 496 23.31 -25.61 0.73
CA PRO A 496 23.08 -24.75 -0.44
C PRO A 496 22.48 -25.51 -1.66
N ASN A 497 22.57 -26.83 -1.67
CA ASN A 497 21.99 -27.64 -2.73
C ASN A 497 20.56 -28.11 -2.44
N ALA A 498 20.05 -27.88 -1.23
CA ALA A 498 18.67 -28.18 -0.89
C ALA A 498 17.71 -27.17 -1.54
N LEU A 499 16.51 -27.63 -1.88
CA LEU A 499 15.42 -26.73 -2.23
C LEU A 499 15.10 -25.82 -1.03
N LEU A 500 15.14 -24.52 -1.23
CA LEU A 500 14.96 -23.52 -0.16
C LEU A 500 13.66 -22.73 -0.37
N ILE A 501 12.75 -22.82 0.60
CA ILE A 501 11.46 -22.12 0.58
C ILE A 501 11.45 -21.06 1.66
N GLY A 502 11.08 -19.84 1.29
CA GLY A 502 10.98 -18.69 2.19
C GLY A 502 9.54 -18.29 2.49
N PHE A 503 9.32 -17.87 3.75
CA PHE A 503 8.10 -17.26 4.23
C PHE A 503 8.45 -16.06 5.09
N GLY A 504 8.10 -14.85 4.63
CA GLY A 504 8.44 -13.60 5.33
C GLY A 504 7.32 -12.58 5.24
N ARG A 505 6.71 -12.27 6.37
CA ARG A 505 5.61 -11.31 6.44
C ARG A 505 5.26 -10.89 7.87
N ARG A 506 4.37 -9.90 8.01
CA ARG A 506 3.76 -9.62 9.31
C ARG A 506 2.98 -10.85 9.79
N PHE A 507 3.19 -11.24 11.04
CA PHE A 507 2.43 -12.31 11.66
C PHE A 507 1.08 -11.78 12.13
N ALA A 508 0.04 -12.24 11.48
CA ALA A 508 -1.36 -12.05 11.84
C ALA A 508 -2.11 -13.35 11.53
N THR A 509 -3.18 -13.63 12.27
CA THR A 509 -3.88 -14.92 12.21
C THR A 509 -4.30 -15.30 10.79
N TYR A 510 -4.86 -14.35 10.01
CA TYR A 510 -5.35 -14.64 8.65
C TYR A 510 -4.24 -15.00 7.65
N LYS A 511 -2.99 -14.66 7.95
CA LYS A 511 -1.83 -15.01 7.12
C LYS A 511 -1.38 -16.45 7.28
N ARG A 512 -1.91 -17.15 8.26
CA ARG A 512 -1.80 -18.59 8.49
C ARG A 512 -0.37 -19.14 8.44
N ALA A 513 0.56 -18.48 9.13
CA ALA A 513 1.95 -18.96 9.20
C ALA A 513 2.06 -20.40 9.75
N HIS A 514 1.06 -20.87 10.51
CA HIS A 514 0.98 -22.22 11.07
C HIS A 514 0.59 -23.31 10.05
N LEU A 515 0.13 -22.95 8.88
CA LEU A 515 -0.52 -23.91 7.95
C LEU A 515 0.41 -25.06 7.56
N LEU A 516 1.70 -24.76 7.30
CA LEU A 516 2.70 -25.78 7.00
C LEU A 516 2.94 -26.77 8.17
N PHE A 517 2.56 -26.41 9.38
CA PHE A 517 2.78 -27.20 10.60
C PHE A 517 1.52 -27.96 11.05
N THR A 518 0.53 -28.08 10.21
CA THR A 518 -0.75 -28.75 10.52
C THR A 518 -0.57 -30.27 10.65
N ASP A 519 0.29 -30.88 9.84
CA ASP A 519 0.67 -32.28 9.87
C ASP A 519 2.19 -32.41 10.03
N LEU A 520 2.67 -32.46 11.27
CA LEU A 520 4.09 -32.50 11.58
C LEU A 520 4.75 -33.82 11.17
N ASP A 521 4.04 -34.94 11.17
CA ASP A 521 4.58 -36.24 10.75
C ASP A 521 4.84 -36.27 9.25
N ARG A 522 3.93 -35.72 8.47
CA ARG A 522 4.08 -35.56 7.01
C ARG A 522 5.21 -34.60 6.70
N LEU A 523 5.23 -33.45 7.37
CA LEU A 523 6.29 -32.45 7.19
C LEU A 523 7.67 -33.03 7.54
N ALA A 524 7.79 -33.80 8.64
CA ALA A 524 9.03 -34.44 9.04
C ALA A 524 9.54 -35.41 7.97
N LYS A 525 8.66 -36.18 7.33
CA LYS A 525 9.03 -37.08 6.20
C LYS A 525 9.55 -36.29 5.00
N ILE A 526 8.92 -35.12 4.70
CA ILE A 526 9.33 -34.26 3.61
C ILE A 526 10.72 -33.67 3.84
N VAL A 527 10.97 -33.08 5.01
CA VAL A 527 12.23 -32.36 5.30
C VAL A 527 13.41 -33.28 5.60
N ASN A 528 13.15 -34.53 5.98
CA ASN A 528 14.20 -35.51 6.28
C ASN A 528 14.47 -36.49 5.11
N ASN A 529 13.97 -36.20 3.93
CA ASN A 529 14.29 -36.98 2.75
C ASN A 529 15.69 -36.63 2.26
N GLU A 530 16.65 -37.53 2.51
CA GLU A 530 18.06 -37.32 2.14
C GLU A 530 18.30 -37.22 0.64
N LYS A 531 17.44 -37.87 -0.16
CA LYS A 531 17.54 -37.85 -1.63
C LYS A 531 17.04 -36.52 -2.22
N PHE A 532 16.05 -35.90 -1.59
CA PHE A 532 15.43 -34.65 -2.03
C PHE A 532 15.38 -33.65 -0.88
N PRO A 533 16.53 -33.15 -0.40
CA PRO A 533 16.57 -32.27 0.79
C PRO A 533 15.84 -30.94 0.53
N ILE A 534 15.03 -30.53 1.50
CA ILE A 534 14.27 -29.27 1.49
C ILE A 534 14.45 -28.55 2.81
N GLN A 535 14.54 -27.24 2.76
CA GLN A 535 14.65 -26.36 3.93
C GLN A 535 13.68 -25.20 3.83
N PHE A 536 13.18 -24.75 4.97
CA PHE A 536 12.27 -23.61 5.10
C PHE A 536 12.88 -22.52 5.96
N VAL A 537 12.73 -21.27 5.51
CA VAL A 537 13.14 -20.09 6.27
C VAL A 537 11.92 -19.24 6.54
N PHE A 538 11.61 -19.05 7.82
CA PHE A 538 10.53 -18.20 8.30
C PHE A 538 11.11 -16.93 8.91
N THR A 539 10.43 -15.81 8.73
CA THR A 539 10.72 -14.55 9.40
C THR A 539 9.46 -13.70 9.45
N GLY A 540 9.38 -12.81 10.43
CA GLY A 540 8.28 -11.86 10.54
C GLY A 540 8.12 -11.30 11.94
N LYS A 541 7.38 -10.20 12.01
CA LYS A 541 7.03 -9.49 13.24
C LYS A 541 5.52 -9.55 13.45
N ALA A 542 5.09 -9.73 14.70
CA ALA A 542 3.71 -9.51 15.11
C ALA A 542 3.58 -8.12 15.73
N HIS A 543 2.43 -7.47 15.55
CA HIS A 543 2.16 -6.22 16.25
C HIS A 543 2.29 -6.46 17.78
N PRO A 544 2.87 -5.51 18.56
CA PRO A 544 3.04 -5.70 20.00
C PRO A 544 1.75 -5.95 20.79
N ALA A 545 0.60 -5.53 20.26
CA ALA A 545 -0.72 -5.81 20.83
C ALA A 545 -1.37 -7.10 20.29
N ASP A 546 -0.77 -7.78 19.31
CA ASP A 546 -1.30 -9.01 18.71
C ASP A 546 -0.69 -10.25 19.37
N GLY A 547 -1.33 -10.70 20.45
CA GLY A 547 -0.91 -11.91 21.16
C GLY A 547 -1.03 -13.18 20.31
N GLY A 548 -1.99 -13.24 19.38
CA GLY A 548 -2.16 -14.38 18.48
C GLY A 548 -0.98 -14.50 17.50
N GLY A 549 -0.59 -13.40 16.86
CA GLY A 549 0.58 -13.35 15.98
C GLY A 549 1.88 -13.68 16.71
N GLN A 550 2.07 -13.18 17.94
CA GLN A 550 3.25 -13.52 18.78
C GLN A 550 3.26 -15.01 19.16
N GLY A 551 2.08 -15.58 19.46
CA GLY A 551 1.94 -17.01 19.73
C GLY A 551 2.34 -17.88 18.53
N LEU A 552 2.01 -17.48 17.31
CA LEU A 552 2.43 -18.17 16.09
C LEU A 552 3.95 -18.17 15.91
N ILE A 553 4.61 -17.03 16.18
CA ILE A 553 6.08 -16.95 16.14
C ILE A 553 6.68 -17.94 17.12
N LYS A 554 6.22 -17.92 18.38
CA LYS A 554 6.71 -18.83 19.43
C LYS A 554 6.52 -20.29 19.03
N HIS A 555 5.37 -20.64 18.50
CA HIS A 555 5.06 -22.01 18.05
C HIS A 555 6.03 -22.49 16.96
N ILE A 556 6.31 -21.66 15.94
CA ILE A 556 7.24 -22.02 14.88
C ILE A 556 8.67 -22.16 15.41
N VAL A 557 9.09 -21.29 16.32
CA VAL A 557 10.42 -21.36 16.95
C VAL A 557 10.55 -22.65 17.77
N GLU A 558 9.54 -23.05 18.53
CA GLU A 558 9.52 -24.31 19.31
C GLU A 558 9.62 -25.53 18.38
N ILE A 559 8.87 -25.56 17.27
CA ILE A 559 8.95 -26.65 16.28
C ILE A 559 10.33 -26.71 15.65
N SER A 560 10.91 -25.57 15.28
CA SER A 560 12.24 -25.50 14.65
C SER A 560 13.38 -26.11 15.48
N ARG A 561 13.17 -26.25 16.79
CA ARG A 561 14.12 -26.81 17.75
C ARG A 561 13.95 -28.29 18.02
N ARG A 562 12.88 -28.92 17.49
CA ARG A 562 12.69 -30.36 17.62
C ARG A 562 13.74 -31.11 16.81
N PRO A 563 14.18 -32.28 17.24
CA PRO A 563 15.25 -33.03 16.57
C PRO A 563 14.99 -33.29 15.08
N GLU A 564 13.75 -33.61 14.72
CA GLU A 564 13.33 -33.86 13.34
C GLU A 564 13.35 -32.65 12.43
N PHE A 565 13.27 -31.43 12.99
CA PHE A 565 13.23 -30.18 12.24
C PHE A 565 14.48 -29.29 12.38
N LEU A 566 15.37 -29.69 13.30
CA LEU A 566 16.57 -28.90 13.59
C LEU A 566 17.46 -28.68 12.35
N GLY A 567 17.67 -27.42 11.99
CA GLY A 567 18.41 -27.04 10.77
C GLY A 567 17.64 -27.22 9.47
N LYS A 568 16.39 -27.71 9.50
CA LYS A 568 15.48 -27.87 8.36
C LYS A 568 14.42 -26.76 8.32
N ILE A 569 13.98 -26.33 9.49
CA ILE A 569 13.10 -25.19 9.69
C ILE A 569 13.85 -24.14 10.48
N ILE A 570 14.04 -22.97 9.88
CA ILE A 570 14.84 -21.88 10.44
C ILE A 570 13.94 -20.67 10.61
N PHE A 571 13.95 -20.04 11.80
CA PHE A 571 13.30 -18.75 12.03
C PHE A 571 14.37 -17.66 12.18
N LEU A 572 14.31 -16.63 11.36
CA LEU A 572 15.17 -15.46 11.44
C LEU A 572 14.41 -14.31 12.10
N GLU A 573 15.01 -13.72 13.14
CA GLU A 573 14.45 -12.58 13.84
C GLU A 573 14.65 -11.26 13.09
N ASN A 574 13.85 -10.29 13.47
CA ASN A 574 13.93 -8.90 13.01
C ASN A 574 13.76 -8.71 11.49
N TYR A 575 12.63 -9.14 10.97
CA TYR A 575 12.25 -8.93 9.57
C TYR A 575 12.18 -7.44 9.23
N ASP A 576 13.05 -6.99 8.35
CA ASP A 576 13.15 -5.63 7.85
C ASP A 576 13.37 -5.62 6.32
N MET A 577 13.48 -4.46 5.69
CA MET A 577 13.70 -4.35 4.23
C MET A 577 15.01 -4.99 3.79
N ARG A 578 16.05 -4.97 4.62
CA ARG A 578 17.36 -5.54 4.31
C ARG A 578 17.30 -7.07 4.26
N LEU A 579 16.69 -7.69 5.28
CA LEU A 579 16.46 -9.13 5.31
C LEU A 579 15.48 -9.54 4.18
N ALA A 580 14.42 -8.77 3.95
CA ALA A 580 13.47 -9.01 2.88
C ALA A 580 14.15 -9.09 1.51
N ARG A 581 15.01 -8.13 1.15
CA ARG A 581 15.75 -8.13 -0.12
C ARG A 581 16.58 -9.40 -0.32
N ARG A 582 17.22 -9.91 0.73
CA ARG A 582 18.03 -11.11 0.68
C ARG A 582 17.19 -12.37 0.51
N LEU A 583 16.10 -12.49 1.27
CA LEU A 583 15.19 -13.63 1.19
C LEU A 583 14.51 -13.73 -0.16
N ILE A 584 13.85 -12.67 -0.62
CA ILE A 584 13.10 -12.66 -1.88
C ILE A 584 14.01 -12.83 -3.12
N SER A 585 15.29 -12.59 -3.00
CA SER A 585 16.25 -12.84 -4.08
C SER A 585 16.98 -14.16 -3.96
N GLY A 586 17.08 -14.75 -2.77
CA GLY A 586 17.95 -15.88 -2.50
C GLY A 586 17.24 -17.24 -2.35
N VAL A 587 15.95 -17.28 -1.96
CA VAL A 587 15.20 -18.54 -1.89
C VAL A 587 14.82 -19.05 -3.27
N ASP A 588 14.43 -20.30 -3.38
CA ASP A 588 13.98 -20.89 -4.64
C ASP A 588 12.48 -20.70 -4.86
N VAL A 589 11.70 -20.77 -3.76
CA VAL A 589 10.24 -20.62 -3.76
C VAL A 589 9.84 -19.66 -2.65
N TRP A 590 8.89 -18.81 -2.97
CA TRP A 590 8.26 -17.89 -2.02
C TRP A 590 6.85 -18.36 -1.68
N LEU A 591 6.60 -18.67 -0.41
CA LEU A 591 5.34 -19.23 0.08
C LEU A 591 4.45 -18.15 0.71
N ASN A 592 3.16 -18.14 0.31
CA ASN A 592 2.11 -17.30 0.89
C ASN A 592 0.85 -18.11 1.15
N THR A 593 0.32 -18.04 2.38
CA THR A 593 -0.81 -18.85 2.82
C THR A 593 -1.97 -18.05 3.43
N PRO A 594 -2.39 -16.91 2.85
CA PRO A 594 -3.46 -16.11 3.44
C PRO A 594 -4.80 -16.85 3.42
N THR A 595 -5.70 -16.45 4.33
CA THR A 595 -7.11 -16.84 4.26
C THR A 595 -7.80 -15.99 3.20
N ARG A 596 -8.28 -16.60 2.13
CA ARG A 596 -8.98 -15.87 1.07
C ARG A 596 -10.37 -15.41 1.52
N PRO A 597 -10.83 -14.18 1.22
CA PRO A 597 -10.19 -13.13 0.42
C PRO A 597 -9.54 -12.02 1.26
N LEU A 598 -8.85 -12.34 2.33
CA LEU A 598 -8.36 -11.38 3.33
C LEU A 598 -7.00 -10.74 2.99
N GLU A 599 -6.30 -11.21 1.95
CA GLU A 599 -5.13 -10.53 1.41
C GLU A 599 -5.56 -9.54 0.34
N ALA A 600 -5.48 -8.25 0.62
CA ALA A 600 -5.92 -7.20 -0.31
C ALA A 600 -5.13 -7.22 -1.63
N SER A 601 -3.82 -7.34 -1.56
CA SER A 601 -2.95 -7.52 -2.71
C SER A 601 -1.79 -8.47 -2.39
N GLY A 602 -0.94 -8.14 -1.42
CA GLY A 602 0.39 -8.71 -1.29
C GLY A 602 1.33 -8.11 -2.34
N THR A 603 2.62 -8.10 -2.04
CA THR A 603 3.66 -7.61 -2.97
C THR A 603 4.95 -8.41 -2.86
N SER A 604 5.10 -9.24 -1.84
CA SER A 604 6.33 -10.01 -1.61
C SER A 604 6.61 -11.03 -2.70
N GLY A 605 5.57 -11.71 -3.21
CA GLY A 605 5.67 -12.62 -4.35
C GLY A 605 6.08 -11.91 -5.64
N GLU A 606 5.57 -10.70 -5.88
CA GLU A 606 5.96 -9.86 -7.03
C GLU A 606 7.47 -9.51 -6.99
N LYS A 607 7.98 -9.16 -5.81
CA LYS A 607 9.42 -8.91 -5.59
C LYS A 607 10.27 -10.15 -5.83
N ALA A 608 9.77 -11.30 -5.37
CA ALA A 608 10.45 -12.59 -5.55
C ALA A 608 10.59 -12.94 -7.03
N GLU A 609 9.52 -12.81 -7.79
CA GLU A 609 9.53 -13.14 -9.23
C GLU A 609 10.51 -12.31 -10.05
N MET A 610 10.68 -11.04 -9.73
CA MET A 610 11.67 -10.19 -10.39
C MET A 610 13.11 -10.64 -10.19
N ASN A 611 13.35 -11.51 -9.20
CA ASN A 611 14.63 -12.13 -8.92
C ASN A 611 14.75 -13.57 -9.42
N GLY A 612 13.74 -14.07 -10.11
CA GLY A 612 13.68 -15.47 -10.55
C GLY A 612 13.34 -16.47 -9.45
N VAL A 613 12.73 -16.03 -8.37
CA VAL A 613 12.14 -16.86 -7.31
C VAL A 613 10.69 -17.18 -7.69
N LEU A 614 10.31 -18.44 -7.57
CA LEU A 614 8.96 -18.89 -7.98
C LEU A 614 7.95 -18.70 -6.84
N ASN A 615 6.78 -18.15 -7.17
CA ASN A 615 5.73 -17.90 -6.20
C ASN A 615 4.83 -19.13 -6.02
N PHE A 616 4.56 -19.48 -4.75
CA PHE A 616 3.62 -20.53 -4.37
C PHE A 616 2.64 -19.95 -3.33
N SER A 617 1.40 -19.77 -3.72
CA SER A 617 0.42 -19.06 -2.90
C SER A 617 -1.01 -19.56 -3.08
N VAL A 618 -1.83 -19.28 -2.09
CA VAL A 618 -3.28 -19.25 -2.23
C VAL A 618 -3.65 -18.24 -3.31
N LEU A 619 -4.69 -18.50 -4.10
CA LEU A 619 -5.23 -17.58 -5.10
C LEU A 619 -6.00 -16.44 -4.41
N ASP A 620 -5.25 -15.48 -3.88
CA ASP A 620 -5.74 -14.30 -3.20
C ASP A 620 -4.89 -13.08 -3.58
N GLY A 621 -5.43 -11.88 -3.38
CA GLY A 621 -4.76 -10.64 -3.74
C GLY A 621 -4.30 -10.63 -5.20
N TRP A 622 -3.06 -10.21 -5.43
CA TRP A 622 -2.47 -10.13 -6.77
C TRP A 622 -2.35 -11.49 -7.47
N TRP A 623 -2.13 -12.59 -6.72
CA TRP A 623 -1.96 -13.93 -7.31
C TRP A 623 -3.24 -14.50 -7.91
N TYR A 624 -4.39 -13.99 -7.48
CA TYR A 624 -5.69 -14.35 -8.07
C TYR A 624 -5.74 -14.02 -9.58
N GLU A 625 -5.15 -12.91 -9.98
CA GLU A 625 -5.09 -12.43 -11.36
C GLU A 625 -3.75 -12.74 -12.04
N GLY A 626 -2.65 -12.86 -11.26
CA GLY A 626 -1.28 -13.00 -11.76
C GLY A 626 -0.82 -14.43 -11.99
N TYR A 627 -1.52 -15.42 -11.45
CA TYR A 627 -1.15 -16.82 -11.62
C TYR A 627 -1.19 -17.24 -13.08
N VAL A 628 -0.07 -17.82 -13.53
CA VAL A 628 0.08 -18.43 -14.84
C VAL A 628 0.61 -19.85 -14.64
N GLU A 629 -0.08 -20.84 -15.23
CA GLU A 629 0.37 -22.23 -15.19
C GLU A 629 1.78 -22.38 -15.83
N GLY A 630 2.64 -23.11 -15.17
CA GLY A 630 4.04 -23.27 -15.59
C GLY A 630 4.95 -22.07 -15.26
N ALA A 631 4.48 -21.11 -14.42
CA ALA A 631 5.25 -19.95 -13.97
C ALA A 631 5.27 -19.79 -12.42
N GLY A 632 4.74 -20.76 -11.71
CA GLY A 632 4.62 -20.80 -10.26
C GLY A 632 3.54 -21.80 -9.87
N TRP A 633 3.14 -21.83 -8.60
CA TRP A 633 2.12 -22.75 -8.10
C TRP A 633 1.05 -22.03 -7.32
N ALA A 634 -0.15 -22.57 -7.37
CA ALA A 634 -1.30 -22.04 -6.67
C ALA A 634 -2.14 -23.15 -6.02
N LEU A 635 -2.81 -22.83 -4.92
CA LEU A 635 -3.93 -23.62 -4.44
C LEU A 635 -5.13 -23.24 -5.30
N THR A 636 -5.46 -24.10 -6.26
CA THR A 636 -6.41 -23.77 -7.35
C THR A 636 -7.88 -23.81 -6.93
N ASP A 637 -8.21 -24.40 -5.77
CA ASP A 637 -9.56 -24.33 -5.23
C ASP A 637 -9.88 -22.92 -4.74
N LYS A 638 -10.81 -22.25 -5.42
CA LYS A 638 -11.25 -20.88 -5.11
C LYS A 638 -12.40 -20.82 -4.14
N ARG A 639 -12.91 -21.95 -3.70
CA ARG A 639 -14.01 -22.01 -2.73
C ARG A 639 -13.53 -21.62 -1.34
N THR A 640 -14.40 -20.95 -0.61
CA THR A 640 -14.22 -20.64 0.81
C THR A 640 -15.24 -21.44 1.63
N TYR A 641 -14.82 -21.91 2.79
CA TYR A 641 -15.67 -22.69 3.70
C TYR A 641 -15.93 -21.85 4.95
N GLU A 642 -17.12 -21.96 5.51
CA GLU A 642 -17.46 -21.27 6.77
C GLU A 642 -16.65 -21.80 7.95
N ASN A 643 -16.32 -23.10 7.96
CA ASN A 643 -15.46 -23.70 8.95
C ASN A 643 -13.99 -23.47 8.64
N GLN A 644 -13.36 -22.52 9.33
CA GLN A 644 -11.97 -22.16 9.12
C GLN A 644 -11.00 -23.34 9.38
N GLN A 645 -11.27 -24.18 10.35
CA GLN A 645 -10.42 -25.35 10.64
C GLN A 645 -10.45 -26.36 9.48
N TYR A 646 -11.61 -26.58 8.90
CA TYR A 646 -11.74 -27.43 7.72
C TYR A 646 -11.01 -26.85 6.51
N GLN A 647 -11.14 -25.52 6.28
CA GLN A 647 -10.40 -24.82 5.23
C GLN A 647 -8.88 -24.95 5.44
N ASP A 648 -8.40 -24.80 6.67
CA ASP A 648 -6.97 -24.91 6.99
C ASP A 648 -6.44 -26.32 6.75
N GLN A 649 -7.19 -27.35 7.12
CA GLN A 649 -6.81 -28.74 6.84
C GLN A 649 -6.74 -29.05 5.35
N LEU A 650 -7.69 -28.59 4.57
CA LEU A 650 -7.72 -28.75 3.13
C LEU A 650 -6.55 -28.04 2.44
N ASP A 651 -6.34 -26.78 2.79
CA ASP A 651 -5.26 -25.97 2.22
C ASP A 651 -3.89 -26.56 2.58
N ALA A 652 -3.68 -27.00 3.84
CA ALA A 652 -2.44 -27.63 4.27
C ALA A 652 -2.18 -28.93 3.50
N ALA A 653 -3.20 -29.78 3.36
CA ALA A 653 -3.09 -31.01 2.56
C ALA A 653 -2.73 -30.72 1.11
N THR A 654 -3.29 -29.67 0.52
CA THR A 654 -2.97 -29.22 -0.85
C THR A 654 -1.52 -28.75 -0.97
N ILE A 655 -1.04 -27.99 0.04
CA ILE A 655 0.38 -27.54 0.06
C ILE A 655 1.32 -28.74 0.08
N TYR A 656 1.10 -29.68 0.97
CA TYR A 656 1.95 -30.89 1.03
C TYR A 656 1.89 -31.68 -0.27
N HIS A 657 0.71 -31.83 -0.84
CA HIS A 657 0.54 -32.52 -2.12
C HIS A 657 1.34 -31.84 -3.24
N CYS A 658 1.22 -30.53 -3.40
CA CYS A 658 1.98 -29.79 -4.41
C CYS A 658 3.51 -29.90 -4.18
N LEU A 659 3.95 -29.85 -2.94
CA LEU A 659 5.37 -30.06 -2.60
C LEU A 659 5.85 -31.43 -3.05
N GLU A 660 5.11 -32.50 -2.69
CA GLU A 660 5.50 -33.89 -2.93
C GLU A 660 5.42 -34.31 -4.41
N THR A 661 4.40 -33.82 -5.14
CA THR A 661 4.08 -34.30 -6.49
C THR A 661 4.56 -33.38 -7.62
N GLU A 662 4.78 -32.10 -7.33
CA GLU A 662 5.11 -31.10 -8.36
C GLU A 662 6.43 -30.37 -8.08
N ILE A 663 6.51 -29.64 -6.95
CA ILE A 663 7.61 -28.70 -6.68
C ILE A 663 8.95 -29.44 -6.49
N ILE A 664 8.98 -30.40 -5.56
CA ILE A 664 10.20 -31.18 -5.28
C ILE A 664 10.64 -32.00 -6.50
N PRO A 665 9.77 -32.77 -7.18
CA PRO A 665 10.14 -33.51 -8.38
C PRO A 665 10.68 -32.61 -9.50
N THR A 666 10.04 -31.46 -9.75
CA THR A 666 10.49 -30.52 -10.80
C THR A 666 11.88 -29.97 -10.51
N TYR A 667 12.15 -29.59 -9.24
CA TYR A 667 13.44 -29.05 -8.84
C TYR A 667 14.56 -30.08 -8.97
N TYR A 668 14.31 -31.35 -8.61
CA TYR A 668 15.29 -32.42 -8.57
C TYR A 668 15.40 -33.23 -9.87
N ALA A 669 14.60 -32.94 -10.90
CA ALA A 669 14.75 -33.52 -12.25
C ALA A 669 15.99 -32.94 -12.97
N LYS A 670 17.16 -33.07 -12.34
CA LYS A 670 18.41 -32.46 -12.79
C LYS A 670 19.02 -33.24 -13.93
N ASN A 671 19.51 -32.52 -14.93
CA ASN A 671 20.29 -33.05 -16.05
C ASN A 671 21.77 -33.32 -15.65
N SER A 672 22.58 -33.76 -16.61
CA SER A 672 24.01 -34.02 -16.40
C SER A 672 24.82 -32.79 -15.99
N LYS A 673 24.31 -31.58 -16.19
CA LYS A 673 24.94 -30.31 -15.77
C LYS A 673 24.54 -29.87 -14.37
N GLY A 674 23.65 -30.60 -13.70
CA GLY A 674 23.28 -30.37 -12.29
C GLY A 674 22.13 -29.40 -12.08
N TYR A 675 21.37 -29.01 -13.10
CA TYR A 675 20.15 -28.21 -12.97
C TYR A 675 18.95 -28.85 -13.66
N SER A 676 17.73 -28.49 -13.26
CA SER A 676 16.48 -28.94 -13.90
C SER A 676 16.07 -27.97 -15.02
N PRO A 677 16.01 -28.41 -16.28
CA PRO A 677 15.51 -27.59 -17.39
C PRO A 677 14.06 -27.11 -17.17
N ASP A 678 13.21 -27.98 -16.63
CA ASP A 678 11.81 -27.63 -16.35
C ASP A 678 11.72 -26.54 -15.29
N TRP A 679 12.55 -26.60 -14.24
CA TRP A 679 12.63 -25.54 -13.23
C TRP A 679 13.03 -24.19 -13.83
N ILE A 680 14.03 -24.20 -14.70
CA ILE A 680 14.47 -22.97 -15.39
C ILE A 680 13.39 -22.46 -16.33
N GLN A 681 12.60 -23.32 -16.96
CA GLN A 681 11.48 -22.88 -17.81
C GLN A 681 10.39 -22.20 -16.98
N TYR A 682 10.08 -22.69 -15.77
CA TYR A 682 9.21 -21.99 -14.83
C TYR A 682 9.73 -20.58 -14.53
N ILE A 683 11.02 -20.43 -14.27
CA ILE A 683 11.64 -19.11 -14.00
C ILE A 683 11.51 -18.19 -15.21
N LYS A 684 11.82 -18.68 -16.41
CA LYS A 684 11.68 -17.90 -17.65
C LYS A 684 10.24 -17.45 -17.88
N ASN A 685 9.27 -18.35 -17.65
CA ASN A 685 7.86 -18.05 -17.79
C ASN A 685 7.41 -16.99 -16.75
N SER A 686 7.85 -17.12 -15.51
CA SER A 686 7.54 -16.14 -14.45
C SER A 686 8.05 -14.74 -14.79
N ILE A 687 9.32 -14.64 -15.20
CA ILE A 687 9.94 -13.37 -15.59
C ILE A 687 9.29 -12.78 -16.84
N ALA A 688 9.01 -13.57 -17.87
CA ALA A 688 8.48 -13.07 -19.15
C ALA A 688 6.99 -12.72 -19.08
N LYS A 689 6.19 -13.52 -18.37
CA LYS A 689 4.73 -13.45 -18.43
C LYS A 689 4.08 -12.71 -17.25
N ILE A 690 4.76 -12.67 -16.09
CA ILE A 690 4.19 -12.12 -14.85
C ILE A 690 4.88 -10.81 -14.46
N ALA A 691 6.20 -10.79 -14.35
CA ALA A 691 6.94 -9.64 -13.82
C ALA A 691 6.60 -8.28 -14.48
N PRO A 692 6.38 -8.16 -15.80
CA PRO A 692 6.04 -6.87 -16.43
C PRO A 692 4.79 -6.22 -15.86
N ASP A 693 3.79 -7.01 -15.47
CA ASP A 693 2.49 -6.53 -15.02
C ASP A 693 2.47 -6.08 -13.56
N TYR A 694 3.51 -6.42 -12.80
CA TYR A 694 3.60 -6.14 -11.37
C TYR A 694 4.76 -5.24 -11.00
N THR A 695 5.25 -4.45 -11.95
CA THR A 695 6.17 -3.35 -11.72
C THR A 695 5.44 -2.12 -11.16
N MET A 696 6.13 -1.32 -10.34
CA MET A 696 5.59 -0.06 -9.88
C MET A 696 5.36 0.93 -11.04
N LYS A 697 6.14 0.82 -12.12
CA LYS A 697 5.93 1.60 -13.36
C LYS A 697 4.54 1.35 -13.94
N ARG A 698 4.14 0.09 -14.12
CA ARG A 698 2.79 -0.26 -14.58
C ARG A 698 1.73 0.25 -13.61
N MET A 699 1.95 0.10 -12.30
CA MET A 699 1.00 0.59 -11.29
C MET A 699 0.80 2.11 -11.37
N LEU A 700 1.89 2.87 -11.49
CA LEU A 700 1.83 4.32 -11.64
C LEU A 700 1.09 4.73 -12.92
N ASP A 701 1.39 4.09 -14.04
CA ASP A 701 0.70 4.32 -15.32
C ASP A 701 -0.82 4.04 -15.19
N ASP A 702 -1.22 2.97 -14.50
CA ASP A 702 -2.62 2.67 -14.23
C ASP A 702 -3.30 3.77 -13.39
N TYR A 703 -2.63 4.33 -12.38
CA TYR A 703 -3.17 5.47 -11.62
C TYR A 703 -3.33 6.72 -12.49
N GLU A 704 -2.35 7.01 -13.35
CA GLU A 704 -2.42 8.13 -14.30
C GLU A 704 -3.59 7.96 -15.27
N ASP A 705 -3.69 6.81 -15.93
CA ASP A 705 -4.68 6.55 -16.95
C ASP A 705 -6.11 6.44 -16.39
N ARG A 706 -6.28 5.74 -15.28
CA ARG A 706 -7.62 5.45 -14.73
C ARG A 706 -8.16 6.55 -13.82
N PHE A 707 -7.30 7.32 -13.16
CA PHE A 707 -7.70 8.26 -12.13
C PHE A 707 -7.13 9.67 -12.28
N TYR A 708 -5.81 9.85 -12.37
CA TYR A 708 -5.20 11.17 -12.26
C TYR A 708 -5.56 12.10 -13.42
N HIS A 709 -5.46 11.64 -14.66
CA HIS A 709 -5.87 12.44 -15.82
C HIS A 709 -7.36 12.79 -15.78
N LYS A 710 -8.20 11.82 -15.42
CA LYS A 710 -9.64 12.00 -15.26
C LYS A 710 -9.95 13.07 -14.22
N LEU A 711 -9.34 12.96 -13.04
CA LEU A 711 -9.55 13.90 -11.93
C LEU A 711 -8.98 15.30 -12.25
N ALA A 712 -7.81 15.40 -12.87
CA ALA A 712 -7.23 16.68 -13.26
C ALA A 712 -8.12 17.42 -14.26
N THR A 713 -8.61 16.72 -15.28
CA THR A 713 -9.56 17.25 -16.26
C THR A 713 -10.85 17.71 -15.58
N ARG A 714 -11.39 16.88 -14.71
CA ARG A 714 -12.59 17.18 -13.93
C ARG A 714 -12.40 18.38 -13.01
N SER A 715 -11.31 18.42 -12.26
CA SER A 715 -10.99 19.53 -11.36
C SER A 715 -10.87 20.85 -12.10
N ALA A 716 -10.22 20.87 -13.27
CA ALA A 716 -10.11 22.05 -14.11
C ALA A 716 -11.47 22.52 -14.62
N HIS A 717 -12.34 21.60 -15.04
CA HIS A 717 -13.70 21.90 -15.50
C HIS A 717 -14.58 22.48 -14.38
N ILE A 718 -14.57 21.86 -13.22
CA ILE A 718 -15.35 22.29 -12.04
C ILE A 718 -14.92 23.65 -11.50
N SER A 719 -13.61 23.94 -11.57
CA SER A 719 -13.02 25.18 -11.03
C SER A 719 -13.04 26.36 -12.03
N ALA A 720 -13.36 26.11 -13.30
CA ALA A 720 -13.36 27.14 -14.32
C ALA A 720 -14.38 28.25 -14.05
N ASN A 721 -14.13 29.44 -14.57
CA ASN A 721 -15.04 30.60 -14.53
C ASN A 721 -15.54 30.90 -13.11
N ASN A 722 -14.64 30.98 -12.14
CA ASN A 722 -15.00 31.22 -10.72
C ASN A 722 -15.98 30.18 -10.18
N TYR A 723 -15.69 28.88 -10.42
CA TYR A 723 -16.47 27.74 -9.95
C TYR A 723 -17.93 27.67 -10.48
N GLU A 724 -18.16 28.15 -11.69
CA GLU A 724 -19.51 28.23 -12.25
C GLU A 724 -20.20 26.86 -12.26
N ILE A 725 -19.55 25.83 -12.77
CA ILE A 725 -20.10 24.47 -12.83
C ILE A 725 -20.33 23.89 -11.41
N ALA A 726 -19.40 24.11 -10.50
CA ALA A 726 -19.58 23.68 -9.10
C ALA A 726 -20.82 24.31 -8.45
N LYS A 727 -21.03 25.61 -8.68
CA LYS A 727 -22.18 26.37 -8.18
C LYS A 727 -23.49 25.86 -8.79
N GLN A 728 -23.53 25.65 -10.09
CA GLN A 728 -24.71 25.12 -10.80
C GLN A 728 -25.04 23.69 -10.34
N LEU A 729 -24.03 22.82 -10.24
CA LEU A 729 -24.21 21.44 -9.83
C LEU A 729 -24.66 21.33 -8.36
N ALA A 730 -24.10 22.13 -7.46
CA ALA A 730 -24.53 22.19 -6.06
C ALA A 730 -26.00 22.65 -5.94
N ALA A 731 -26.37 23.71 -6.65
CA ALA A 731 -27.77 24.19 -6.66
C ALA A 731 -28.73 23.14 -7.23
N TRP A 732 -28.34 22.43 -8.30
CA TRP A 732 -29.15 21.35 -8.85
C TRP A 732 -29.30 20.19 -7.85
N LYS A 733 -28.23 19.77 -7.16
CA LYS A 733 -28.29 18.71 -6.13
C LYS A 733 -29.19 19.11 -4.95
N GLU A 734 -29.12 20.36 -4.51
CA GLU A 734 -29.98 20.89 -3.44
C GLU A 734 -31.46 20.87 -3.86
N GLU A 735 -31.78 21.33 -5.04
CA GLU A 735 -33.15 21.34 -5.60
C GLU A 735 -33.68 19.90 -5.70
N VAL A 736 -32.90 18.97 -6.29
CA VAL A 736 -33.34 17.57 -6.43
C VAL A 736 -33.53 16.92 -5.07
N ALA A 737 -32.62 17.13 -4.11
CA ALA A 737 -32.74 16.55 -2.78
C ALA A 737 -33.97 17.06 -2.03
N GLN A 738 -34.28 18.36 -2.17
CA GLN A 738 -35.44 18.99 -1.51
C GLN A 738 -36.76 18.44 -2.07
N HIS A 739 -36.85 18.18 -3.39
CA HIS A 739 -38.08 17.80 -4.07
C HIS A 739 -38.11 16.34 -4.52
N TRP A 740 -37.10 15.51 -4.07
CA TRP A 740 -36.99 14.11 -4.53
C TRP A 740 -38.24 13.27 -4.30
N ASP A 741 -38.93 13.48 -3.20
CA ASP A 741 -40.11 12.72 -2.83
C ASP A 741 -41.41 13.26 -3.48
N SER A 742 -41.35 14.38 -4.23
CA SER A 742 -42.53 14.98 -4.85
C SER A 742 -43.01 14.27 -6.13
N PHE A 743 -42.08 13.67 -6.91
CA PHE A 743 -42.45 13.03 -8.17
C PHE A 743 -43.28 11.75 -7.98
N GLN A 744 -44.20 11.50 -8.92
CA GLN A 744 -45.10 10.35 -8.91
C GLN A 744 -45.05 9.60 -10.24
N VAL A 745 -45.14 8.27 -10.16
CA VAL A 745 -45.36 7.42 -11.34
C VAL A 745 -46.84 7.40 -11.62
N GLU A 746 -47.25 8.04 -12.71
CA GLU A 746 -48.67 8.11 -13.11
C GLU A 746 -49.16 6.83 -13.81
N SER A 747 -48.31 6.27 -14.65
CA SER A 747 -48.65 5.02 -15.35
C SER A 747 -47.40 4.21 -15.68
N PHE A 748 -47.56 2.92 -15.60
CA PHE A 748 -46.59 1.95 -16.04
C PHE A 748 -47.30 0.80 -16.76
N THR A 749 -46.99 0.56 -18.03
CA THR A 749 -47.64 -0.45 -18.84
C THR A 749 -46.66 -1.26 -19.67
N CYS A 750 -46.99 -2.52 -19.89
CA CYS A 750 -46.28 -3.37 -20.86
C CYS A 750 -47.31 -3.79 -21.95
N ASP A 751 -46.84 -3.92 -23.21
CA ASP A 751 -47.67 -4.34 -24.34
C ASP A 751 -48.17 -5.80 -24.24
N GLN A 752 -47.62 -6.55 -23.28
CA GLN A 752 -47.95 -7.94 -23.02
C GLN A 752 -48.13 -8.20 -21.52
N ASP A 753 -49.02 -9.09 -21.18
CA ASP A 753 -49.21 -9.52 -19.80
C ASP A 753 -48.10 -10.49 -19.37
N LEU A 754 -47.24 -10.02 -18.49
CA LEU A 754 -46.12 -10.76 -17.92
C LEU A 754 -46.50 -11.58 -16.68
N THR A 755 -47.70 -11.40 -16.15
CA THR A 755 -48.17 -12.06 -14.92
C THR A 755 -48.58 -13.51 -15.13
N VAL A 756 -49.02 -13.87 -16.32
CA VAL A 756 -49.55 -15.21 -16.61
C VAL A 756 -48.48 -16.18 -17.09
N ASN A 757 -47.61 -15.76 -18.01
CA ASN A 757 -46.65 -16.68 -18.65
C ASN A 757 -45.19 -16.26 -18.51
N GLY A 758 -44.88 -15.15 -17.89
CA GLY A 758 -43.54 -14.59 -17.82
C GLY A 758 -42.97 -14.20 -19.20
N PRO A 759 -41.78 -13.57 -19.24
CA PRO A 759 -41.11 -13.18 -20.48
C PRO A 759 -40.59 -14.41 -21.24
N VAL A 760 -40.69 -14.40 -22.57
CA VAL A 760 -40.18 -15.44 -23.47
C VAL A 760 -38.87 -14.96 -24.10
N VAL A 761 -37.83 -15.81 -24.04
CA VAL A 761 -36.52 -15.52 -24.65
C VAL A 761 -36.70 -15.30 -26.16
N GLY A 762 -36.03 -14.24 -26.66
CA GLY A 762 -36.07 -13.86 -28.07
C GLY A 762 -37.35 -13.09 -28.51
N LYS A 763 -38.29 -12.83 -27.58
CA LYS A 763 -39.50 -12.07 -27.86
C LYS A 763 -39.32 -10.64 -27.37
N GLU A 764 -39.76 -9.67 -28.19
CA GLU A 764 -39.70 -8.25 -27.87
C GLU A 764 -40.83 -7.83 -26.94
N TYR A 765 -40.54 -6.97 -25.97
CA TYR A 765 -41.47 -6.38 -25.01
C TYR A 765 -41.28 -4.86 -24.98
N ASN A 766 -42.42 -4.11 -24.99
CA ASN A 766 -42.42 -2.65 -24.93
C ASN A 766 -43.05 -2.20 -23.62
N PHE A 767 -42.27 -1.48 -22.83
CA PHE A 767 -42.73 -0.83 -21.60
C PHE A 767 -42.90 0.66 -21.85
N ASN A 768 -43.98 1.22 -21.32
CA ASN A 768 -44.25 2.66 -21.31
C ASN A 768 -44.37 3.11 -19.86
N LEU A 769 -43.69 4.22 -19.52
CA LEU A 769 -43.66 4.79 -18.18
C LEU A 769 -43.96 6.29 -18.29
N VAL A 770 -44.86 6.78 -17.46
CA VAL A 770 -45.16 8.22 -17.33
C VAL A 770 -44.85 8.63 -15.89
N ILE A 771 -43.97 9.62 -15.74
CA ILE A 771 -43.61 10.22 -14.45
C ILE A 771 -44.05 11.67 -14.46
N ASP A 772 -44.80 12.09 -13.44
CA ASP A 772 -45.01 13.50 -13.13
C ASP A 772 -44.03 13.96 -12.09
N ARG A 773 -43.16 14.92 -12.44
CA ARG A 773 -42.13 15.47 -11.55
C ARG A 773 -42.69 16.36 -10.46
N HIS A 774 -43.92 16.89 -10.65
CA HIS A 774 -44.50 17.90 -9.76
C HIS A 774 -43.55 19.07 -9.52
N GLU A 775 -43.05 19.20 -8.27
CA GLU A 775 -42.16 20.31 -7.87
C GLU A 775 -40.70 20.13 -8.30
N LEU A 776 -40.26 18.90 -8.61
CA LEU A 776 -38.88 18.59 -9.00
C LEU A 776 -38.55 19.20 -10.37
N GLN A 777 -37.59 20.07 -10.44
CA GLN A 777 -37.15 20.71 -11.68
C GLN A 777 -36.12 19.86 -12.45
N GLY A 778 -35.38 19.00 -11.77
CA GLY A 778 -34.33 18.15 -12.35
C GLY A 778 -34.85 17.13 -13.36
N MET A 779 -34.03 16.71 -14.31
CA MET A 779 -34.33 15.61 -15.23
C MET A 779 -34.19 14.26 -14.52
N LEU A 780 -35.08 13.36 -14.83
CA LEU A 780 -35.08 11.99 -14.33
C LEU A 780 -34.76 11.00 -15.47
N GLY A 781 -34.11 9.93 -15.10
CA GLY A 781 -33.93 8.74 -15.92
C GLY A 781 -34.64 7.54 -15.28
N ALA A 782 -34.95 6.56 -16.07
CA ALA A 782 -35.53 5.31 -15.61
C ALA A 782 -34.83 4.12 -16.28
N GLU A 783 -34.72 3.01 -15.56
CA GLU A 783 -34.15 1.78 -16.11
C GLU A 783 -34.78 0.53 -15.51
N MET A 784 -34.75 -0.53 -16.29
CA MET A 784 -35.06 -1.89 -15.87
C MET A 784 -33.76 -2.54 -15.38
N VAL A 785 -33.82 -3.22 -14.26
CA VAL A 785 -32.72 -4.04 -13.71
C VAL A 785 -33.16 -5.48 -13.66
N VAL A 786 -32.39 -6.37 -14.27
CA VAL A 786 -32.61 -7.81 -14.24
C VAL A 786 -31.52 -8.47 -13.41
N MET A 787 -31.92 -9.23 -12.40
CA MET A 787 -31.03 -9.90 -11.46
C MET A 787 -31.14 -11.41 -11.61
N LYS A 788 -30.03 -12.11 -11.48
CA LYS A 788 -29.96 -13.56 -11.37
C LYS A 788 -29.50 -13.96 -9.97
N GLU A 789 -30.18 -14.95 -9.40
CA GLU A 789 -29.75 -15.49 -8.12
C GLU A 789 -28.71 -16.60 -8.35
N ASP A 790 -27.57 -16.48 -7.64
CA ASP A 790 -26.60 -17.56 -7.53
C ASP A 790 -27.21 -18.65 -6.64
N PRO A 791 -27.44 -19.85 -7.16
CA PRO A 791 -28.14 -20.89 -6.42
C PRO A 791 -27.35 -21.46 -5.24
N GLU A 792 -26.02 -21.31 -5.24
CA GLU A 792 -25.16 -21.79 -4.15
C GLU A 792 -24.97 -20.75 -3.04
N LYS A 793 -24.92 -19.48 -3.39
CA LYS A 793 -24.61 -18.38 -2.47
C LYS A 793 -25.84 -17.59 -2.06
N HIS A 794 -26.99 -17.82 -2.70
CA HIS A 794 -28.21 -17.02 -2.51
C HIS A 794 -28.00 -15.49 -2.66
N THR A 795 -26.99 -15.09 -3.45
CA THR A 795 -26.71 -13.69 -3.75
C THR A 795 -27.30 -13.29 -5.09
N LEU A 796 -27.83 -12.06 -5.15
CA LEU A 796 -28.34 -11.48 -6.39
C LEU A 796 -27.24 -10.70 -7.09
N SER A 797 -27.06 -10.96 -8.37
CA SER A 797 -26.13 -10.20 -9.22
C SER A 797 -26.87 -9.63 -10.43
N PRO A 798 -26.66 -8.36 -10.80
CA PRO A 798 -27.25 -7.80 -12.00
C PRO A 798 -26.64 -8.48 -13.24
N ILE A 799 -27.52 -8.95 -14.11
CA ILE A 799 -27.11 -9.53 -15.41
C ILE A 799 -27.35 -8.59 -16.57
N ASN A 800 -28.34 -7.68 -16.42
CA ASN A 800 -28.68 -6.71 -17.44
C ASN A 800 -29.32 -5.47 -16.81
N THR A 801 -29.03 -4.30 -17.36
CA THR A 801 -29.74 -3.05 -17.13
C THR A 801 -30.11 -2.46 -18.46
N ALA A 802 -31.38 -2.07 -18.63
CA ALA A 802 -31.88 -1.46 -19.85
C ALA A 802 -32.52 -0.11 -19.54
N GLN A 803 -32.03 0.95 -20.17
CA GLN A 803 -32.50 2.31 -19.95
C GLN A 803 -33.76 2.61 -20.76
N PHE A 804 -34.71 3.31 -20.13
CA PHE A 804 -35.83 3.89 -20.83
C PHE A 804 -35.38 5.12 -21.63
N GLU A 805 -35.86 5.20 -22.85
CA GLU A 805 -35.71 6.37 -23.71
C GLU A 805 -36.78 7.42 -23.38
N LEU A 806 -36.41 8.66 -23.18
CA LEU A 806 -37.34 9.78 -23.02
C LEU A 806 -37.90 10.13 -24.40
N MET A 807 -39.19 9.85 -24.59
CA MET A 807 -39.89 10.09 -25.86
C MET A 807 -40.37 11.53 -25.99
N LYS A 808 -40.86 12.12 -24.90
CA LYS A 808 -41.37 13.51 -24.86
C LYS A 808 -41.47 14.02 -23.43
N GLU A 809 -41.52 15.34 -23.32
CA GLU A 809 -41.79 16.10 -22.09
C GLU A 809 -42.98 17.00 -22.34
N GLU A 810 -43.99 16.97 -21.46
CA GLU A 810 -45.17 17.80 -21.51
C GLU A 810 -45.47 18.41 -20.12
N GLY A 811 -45.07 19.65 -19.91
CA GLY A 811 -45.15 20.29 -18.62
C GLY A 811 -44.23 19.59 -17.60
N SER A 812 -44.81 19.12 -16.48
CA SER A 812 -44.10 18.34 -15.48
C SER A 812 -43.97 16.85 -15.82
N LYS A 813 -44.61 16.38 -16.90
CA LYS A 813 -44.70 14.95 -17.24
C LYS A 813 -43.60 14.52 -18.20
N LEU A 814 -42.95 13.42 -17.84
CA LEU A 814 -41.96 12.73 -18.66
C LEU A 814 -42.52 11.41 -19.15
N PHE A 815 -42.47 11.18 -20.47
CA PHE A 815 -42.94 9.98 -21.13
C PHE A 815 -41.75 9.13 -21.60
N PHE A 816 -41.63 7.96 -21.05
CA PHE A 816 -40.53 7.06 -21.32
C PHE A 816 -41.01 5.78 -22.03
N LYS A 817 -40.15 5.23 -22.87
CA LYS A 817 -40.34 3.93 -23.52
C LYS A 817 -39.08 3.08 -23.36
N LEU A 818 -39.27 1.79 -23.10
CA LEU A 818 -38.22 0.77 -23.15
C LEU A 818 -38.69 -0.35 -24.07
N THR A 819 -37.85 -0.68 -25.06
CA THR A 819 -38.02 -1.90 -25.87
C THR A 819 -36.88 -2.85 -25.49
N THR A 820 -37.21 -4.08 -25.10
CA THR A 820 -36.21 -5.07 -24.64
C THR A 820 -36.59 -6.47 -25.08
N THR A 821 -35.57 -7.32 -25.26
CA THR A 821 -35.72 -8.73 -25.62
C THR A 821 -34.89 -9.58 -24.63
N PRO A 822 -35.53 -10.44 -23.84
CA PRO A 822 -34.80 -11.35 -22.96
C PRO A 822 -33.85 -12.25 -23.74
N SER A 823 -32.59 -12.34 -23.30
CA SER A 823 -31.56 -13.14 -23.96
C SER A 823 -31.27 -14.48 -23.26
N GLU A 824 -31.64 -14.60 -21.99
CA GLU A 824 -31.38 -15.80 -21.18
C GLU A 824 -32.65 -16.38 -20.57
N ALA A 825 -32.71 -17.71 -20.55
CA ALA A 825 -33.76 -18.44 -19.83
C ALA A 825 -33.35 -18.69 -18.39
N GLY A 826 -34.27 -18.78 -17.46
CA GLY A 826 -34.01 -19.09 -16.06
C GLY A 826 -34.89 -18.30 -15.10
N ASN A 827 -34.55 -18.42 -13.82
CA ASN A 827 -35.20 -17.64 -12.76
C ASN A 827 -34.49 -16.30 -12.60
N HIS A 828 -35.24 -15.21 -12.91
CA HIS A 828 -34.72 -13.84 -12.80
C HIS A 828 -35.63 -13.01 -11.90
N LYS A 829 -35.05 -12.00 -11.25
CA LYS A 829 -35.82 -10.91 -10.61
C LYS A 829 -35.69 -9.69 -11.48
N MET A 830 -36.81 -9.03 -11.74
CA MET A 830 -36.90 -7.82 -12.56
C MET A 830 -37.48 -6.69 -11.71
N GLY A 831 -36.85 -5.53 -11.74
CA GLY A 831 -37.33 -4.31 -11.10
C GLY A 831 -37.08 -3.10 -11.96
N PHE A 832 -37.72 -2.00 -11.62
CA PHE A 832 -37.60 -0.73 -12.33
C PHE A 832 -37.26 0.35 -11.32
N ARG A 833 -36.30 1.21 -11.64
CA ARG A 833 -35.87 2.30 -10.77
C ARG A 833 -35.77 3.61 -11.53
N VAL A 834 -35.99 4.69 -10.79
CA VAL A 834 -35.91 6.08 -11.25
C VAL A 834 -34.73 6.74 -10.53
N TYR A 835 -33.97 7.54 -11.23
CA TYR A 835 -32.80 8.25 -10.72
C TYR A 835 -32.66 9.63 -11.36
N PRO A 836 -31.99 10.60 -10.67
CA PRO A 836 -31.77 11.92 -11.26
C PRO A 836 -30.67 11.88 -12.32
N VAL A 837 -30.80 12.71 -13.34
CA VAL A 837 -29.86 12.81 -14.47
C VAL A 837 -29.35 14.23 -14.60
N ASN A 838 -28.01 14.34 -14.62
CA ASN A 838 -27.33 15.57 -14.97
C ASN A 838 -26.04 15.22 -15.71
N LYS A 839 -25.79 15.87 -16.84
CA LYS A 839 -24.61 15.65 -17.68
C LYS A 839 -23.28 15.97 -16.97
N GLU A 840 -23.34 16.80 -15.92
CA GLU A 840 -22.20 17.20 -15.13
C GLU A 840 -21.85 16.20 -13.99
N LEU A 841 -22.63 15.15 -13.80
CA LEU A 841 -22.26 14.08 -12.85
C LEU A 841 -21.17 13.18 -13.46
N PRO A 842 -20.06 12.92 -12.73
CA PRO A 842 -18.99 12.04 -13.20
C PRO A 842 -19.43 10.57 -13.26
N HIS A 843 -20.28 10.16 -12.34
CA HIS A 843 -20.94 8.87 -12.25
C HIS A 843 -22.18 8.99 -11.35
N ARG A 844 -23.05 7.99 -11.34
CA ARG A 844 -24.31 8.04 -10.57
C ARG A 844 -24.11 8.09 -9.07
N MET A 845 -23.05 7.44 -8.55
CA MET A 845 -22.74 7.43 -7.13
C MET A 845 -22.29 8.80 -6.57
N ASP A 846 -21.99 9.74 -7.45
CA ASP A 846 -21.73 11.12 -7.07
C ASP A 846 -22.98 11.82 -6.49
N PHE A 847 -24.18 11.33 -6.88
CA PHE A 847 -25.46 11.74 -6.35
C PHE A 847 -26.45 10.56 -6.41
N ALA A 848 -26.36 9.66 -5.43
CA ALA A 848 -26.95 8.31 -5.46
C ALA A 848 -28.42 8.24 -5.02
N TYR A 849 -29.26 9.14 -5.52
CA TYR A 849 -30.70 9.07 -5.30
C TYR A 849 -31.35 8.04 -6.22
N VAL A 850 -32.17 7.15 -5.67
CA VAL A 850 -32.89 6.09 -6.39
C VAL A 850 -34.26 5.85 -5.74
N ARG A 851 -35.29 5.68 -6.54
CA ARG A 851 -36.61 5.13 -6.11
C ARG A 851 -37.00 3.96 -6.99
N TRP A 852 -37.44 2.87 -6.38
CA TRP A 852 -37.93 1.70 -7.06
C TRP A 852 -39.41 1.84 -7.34
N ILE A 853 -39.84 1.51 -8.55
CA ILE A 853 -41.25 1.50 -8.95
C ILE A 853 -41.87 0.25 -8.35
N GLN A 854 -42.95 0.44 -7.59
CA GLN A 854 -43.77 -0.65 -7.07
C GLN A 854 -44.78 -1.00 -8.12
N LEU A 855 -44.71 -2.22 -8.66
CA LEU A 855 -45.64 -2.75 -9.68
C LEU A 855 -46.83 -3.40 -9.02
#